data_0e8edda9bc5ead9b68d032c20f3010ab
#
_entry.id   0e8edda9bc5ead9b68d032c20f3010ab
#
_cell.length_a   1.000
_cell.length_b   1.000
_cell.length_c   1.000
_cell.angle_alpha   90.00
_cell.angle_beta   90.00
_cell.angle_gamma   90.00
#
_symmetry.space_group_name_H-M   'P 1'
#
loop_
_entity.id
_entity.type
_entity.pdbx_description
1 polymer ?
#
loop_
_entity_poly.entity_id
_entity_poly.type
_entity_poly.pdbx_seq_one_letter_code
_entity_poly.pdbx_strand_id
1 'polypeptide(L)'
;MSSKRLDPRNWASWRPFGIGLRKPNNYLELWKAFRSVKGNRRYAWRILNQGTCDGCALGTQGMRDWTMDEIHLCNIRLRLLPLNTMPAMDVSVLREVSGLAGKKSAELRELGRLPYPMLRRAGEAGFTRISWDEALRVAAEGLRGTRFGAYLTSRGMPNENYYAAQKAVRALGTNNVDNAARICHSPSTVALKQTIGAAATTCSYSDWIGSDLIVFIGSNPSNNQPVAMKYLYHAKKEGTRIAMVNAYREPGMDKYWVPSNAESAVFGTKITDEFFGVNVGGDIGFLNGVLKHLIENDWVDKAFVDQRTSGFEDVRRAVAGQSWEELEALSGASRDDMLRLARMLGEARSAVLVWSMGITQHAYGEDNVRAIVNLALARGFVGRDKCGLMPIRGHSGVQGGAEMGAYATGLPGGLPITPENAAKFTDMWGFEVPDTPGLTATDMIDAAHRGDLDALVSSGGNFLEVLPDPAYCREALSRLRLRVHIDIVLSSQMLVPGEGDVLLLPAQTRYEMVGGVTETSTERRIIFSPEVEGPRIGEAWPEWKIFTELAAQTRPEISAKIRFTGTPQIRAEIEKAVPFYEGIAGLSKFGDNVQYGGRHLFADGRFQTPDGLGRFSAVEPPALERPDGTFMVATRRGKQFNSMVHERRDAFNNAVREAVLMSAYDADRLGLPDGARVELRSGGRTYQGRVLRAPLMPGNLQIHWPEGNVLLDESRRSPQARIPDYNALVTVRPL
;
A
#
# COMPACT_ATOMS: atom_id res chain seq x y z
N MET A 1 2.09 -39.06 -12.06
CA MET A 1 1.64 -38.39 -10.82
C MET A 1 2.80 -38.40 -9.83
N SER A 2 3.25 -37.27 -9.37
CA SER A 2 4.36 -37.19 -8.42
C SER A 2 3.98 -37.81 -7.08
N SER A 3 4.83 -38.65 -6.49
CA SER A 3 4.62 -39.29 -5.18
C SER A 3 4.24 -38.32 -4.06
N LYS A 4 4.59 -37.03 -4.20
CA LYS A 4 4.19 -35.94 -3.29
C LYS A 4 2.68 -35.66 -3.26
N ARG A 5 1.90 -36.02 -4.29
CA ARG A 5 0.43 -35.86 -4.30
C ARG A 5 -0.29 -36.85 -3.39
N LEU A 6 0.30 -38.01 -3.16
CA LEU A 6 -0.30 -39.06 -2.32
C LEU A 6 0.05 -38.90 -0.82
N ASP A 7 0.91 -37.97 -0.45
CA ASP A 7 1.24 -37.73 0.95
C ASP A 7 0.03 -37.12 1.67
N PRO A 8 -0.58 -37.83 2.67
CA PRO A 8 -1.74 -37.32 3.40
C PRO A 8 -1.51 -35.97 4.05
N ARG A 9 -0.25 -35.59 4.35
CA ARG A 9 0.11 -34.31 4.91
C ARG A 9 -0.19 -33.12 3.98
N ASN A 10 -0.38 -33.39 2.70
CA ASN A 10 -0.72 -32.37 1.71
C ASN A 10 -2.24 -32.25 1.44
N TRP A 11 -3.06 -33.10 2.06
CA TRP A 11 -4.50 -33.08 1.82
C TRP A 11 -5.18 -31.92 2.56
N ALA A 12 -6.32 -31.48 2.04
CA ALA A 12 -7.14 -30.48 2.70
C ALA A 12 -7.62 -30.99 4.06
N SER A 13 -7.58 -30.13 5.04
CA SER A 13 -7.96 -30.46 6.40
C SER A 13 -9.13 -29.57 6.87
N TRP A 14 -10.07 -30.17 7.62
CA TRP A 14 -11.13 -29.44 8.32
C TRP A 14 -10.60 -28.49 9.41
N ARG A 15 -9.40 -28.75 9.90
CA ARG A 15 -8.70 -27.88 10.84
C ARG A 15 -7.62 -27.10 10.10
N PRO A 16 -7.32 -25.84 10.49
CA PRO A 16 -6.17 -25.11 9.96
C PRO A 16 -4.87 -25.92 10.02
N PHE A 17 -4.81 -26.89 10.95
CA PHE A 17 -3.67 -27.72 11.25
C PHE A 17 -3.94 -29.24 11.12
N GLY A 18 -5.02 -29.69 10.50
CA GLY A 18 -5.37 -31.10 10.47
C GLY A 18 -4.23 -32.02 10.07
N ILE A 19 -4.49 -33.26 9.69
CA ILE A 19 -3.44 -34.17 9.24
C ILE A 19 -2.60 -33.49 8.17
N GLY A 20 -1.38 -33.06 8.52
CA GLY A 20 -0.41 -32.49 7.60
C GLY A 20 -0.12 -31.01 7.71
N LEU A 21 0.33 -30.41 6.63
CA LEU A 21 0.75 -29.04 6.56
C LEU A 21 -0.40 -28.06 6.83
N ARG A 22 -0.08 -26.96 7.50
CA ARG A 22 -0.97 -25.83 7.64
C ARG A 22 -1.41 -25.35 6.26
N LYS A 23 -2.70 -25.13 6.08
CA LYS A 23 -3.33 -24.68 4.83
C LYS A 23 -4.03 -23.36 5.05
N PRO A 24 -3.27 -22.25 5.07
CA PRO A 24 -3.87 -20.93 5.24
C PRO A 24 -4.84 -20.65 4.08
N ASN A 25 -5.88 -19.87 4.40
CA ASN A 25 -6.94 -19.53 3.45
C ASN A 25 -7.82 -20.72 2.98
N ASN A 26 -7.87 -21.81 3.73
CA ASN A 26 -8.79 -22.90 3.41
C ASN A 26 -10.26 -22.52 3.74
N TYR A 27 -11.20 -23.33 3.25
CA TYR A 27 -12.64 -23.07 3.41
C TYR A 27 -13.09 -23.04 4.88
N LEU A 28 -12.44 -23.75 5.78
CA LEU A 28 -12.75 -23.69 7.22
C LEU A 28 -12.37 -22.35 7.82
N GLU A 29 -11.22 -21.76 7.44
CA GLU A 29 -10.84 -20.41 7.85
C GLU A 29 -11.79 -19.37 7.27
N LEU A 30 -12.21 -19.53 6.02
CA LEU A 30 -13.22 -18.67 5.40
C LEU A 30 -14.54 -18.73 6.17
N TRP A 31 -15.00 -19.92 6.52
CA TRP A 31 -16.23 -20.09 7.27
C TRP A 31 -16.13 -19.51 8.69
N LYS A 32 -15.02 -19.70 9.40
CA LYS A 32 -14.78 -19.09 10.71
C LYS A 32 -14.76 -17.57 10.62
N ALA A 33 -14.10 -17.01 9.60
CA ALA A 33 -14.05 -15.58 9.37
C ALA A 33 -15.47 -15.01 9.13
N PHE A 34 -16.27 -15.66 8.29
CA PHE A 34 -17.67 -15.26 8.07
C PHE A 34 -18.51 -15.36 9.35
N ARG A 35 -18.32 -16.42 10.15
CA ARG A 35 -19.01 -16.55 11.45
C ARG A 35 -18.62 -15.50 12.48
N SER A 36 -17.45 -14.91 12.37
CA SER A 36 -17.02 -13.84 13.28
C SER A 36 -17.79 -12.52 13.04
N VAL A 37 -18.50 -12.39 11.91
CA VAL A 37 -19.41 -11.27 11.65
C VAL A 37 -20.61 -11.40 12.59
N LYS A 38 -20.61 -10.55 13.64
CA LYS A 38 -21.70 -10.48 14.61
C LYS A 38 -22.76 -9.50 14.14
N GLY A 39 -24.02 -9.86 14.34
CA GLY A 39 -25.18 -8.97 14.19
C GLY A 39 -25.73 -8.86 12.77
N ASN A 40 -25.00 -8.39 11.80
CA ASN A 40 -25.50 -8.01 10.47
C ASN A 40 -25.07 -8.94 9.33
N ARG A 41 -25.31 -10.24 9.48
CA ARG A 41 -24.91 -11.24 8.46
C ARG A 41 -25.56 -11.03 7.09
N ARG A 42 -26.82 -10.53 7.05
CA ARG A 42 -27.47 -10.20 5.77
C ARG A 42 -26.77 -9.03 5.07
N TYR A 43 -26.40 -8.00 5.82
CA TYR A 43 -25.65 -6.87 5.28
C TYR A 43 -24.25 -7.30 4.82
N ALA A 44 -23.54 -8.10 5.62
CA ALA A 44 -22.25 -8.66 5.23
C ALA A 44 -22.34 -9.48 3.93
N TRP A 45 -23.40 -10.28 3.78
CA TRP A 45 -23.66 -11.06 2.55
C TRP A 45 -23.93 -10.15 1.35
N ARG A 46 -24.71 -9.07 1.52
CA ARG A 46 -24.92 -8.06 0.45
C ARG A 46 -23.62 -7.40 0.04
N ILE A 47 -22.78 -6.96 1.00
CA ILE A 47 -21.46 -6.39 0.72
C ILE A 47 -20.59 -7.37 -0.08
N LEU A 48 -20.58 -8.66 0.28
CA LEU A 48 -19.82 -9.68 -0.45
C LEU A 48 -20.28 -9.87 -1.89
N ASN A 49 -21.58 -9.72 -2.15
CA ASN A 49 -22.13 -9.94 -3.50
C ASN A 49 -22.15 -8.70 -4.39
N GLN A 50 -22.22 -7.51 -3.80
CA GLN A 50 -22.46 -6.27 -4.55
C GLN A 50 -21.32 -5.26 -4.41
N GLY A 51 -20.62 -5.26 -3.27
CA GLY A 51 -19.60 -4.27 -2.97
C GLY A 51 -18.26 -4.56 -3.66
N THR A 52 -17.54 -3.51 -4.01
CA THR A 52 -16.13 -3.61 -4.36
C THR A 52 -15.30 -3.79 -3.10
N CYS A 53 -14.33 -4.71 -3.12
CA CYS A 53 -13.55 -5.07 -1.94
C CYS A 53 -12.72 -3.89 -1.44
N ASP A 54 -12.86 -3.53 -0.17
CA ASP A 54 -12.13 -2.45 0.49
C ASP A 54 -10.77 -2.90 1.05
N GLY A 55 -10.30 -4.09 0.73
CA GLY A 55 -9.06 -4.65 1.27
C GLY A 55 -7.81 -4.25 0.50
N CYS A 56 -7.63 -4.81 -0.68
CA CYS A 56 -6.43 -4.61 -1.48
C CYS A 56 -6.73 -3.98 -2.85
N ALA A 57 -5.68 -3.46 -3.48
CA ALA A 57 -5.77 -2.72 -4.74
C ALA A 57 -6.05 -3.59 -5.99
N LEU A 58 -6.38 -4.88 -5.83
CA LEU A 58 -6.92 -5.65 -6.95
C LEU A 58 -8.35 -5.22 -7.29
N GLY A 59 -9.11 -4.69 -6.31
CA GLY A 59 -10.41 -4.11 -6.56
C GLY A 59 -11.47 -5.11 -7.01
N THR A 60 -11.43 -6.37 -6.52
CA THR A 60 -12.44 -7.37 -6.90
C THR A 60 -13.84 -6.94 -6.47
N GLN A 61 -14.80 -7.06 -7.37
CA GLN A 61 -16.19 -6.69 -7.13
C GLN A 61 -17.07 -7.92 -6.94
N GLY A 62 -17.95 -7.89 -5.93
CA GLY A 62 -18.76 -9.03 -5.61
C GLY A 62 -17.92 -10.28 -5.30
N MET A 63 -18.46 -11.44 -5.55
CA MET A 63 -17.73 -12.72 -5.50
C MET A 63 -17.30 -13.20 -6.88
N ARG A 64 -17.77 -12.58 -7.93
CA ARG A 64 -17.38 -12.80 -9.33
C ARG A 64 -17.28 -11.43 -9.99
N ASP A 65 -16.26 -11.25 -10.79
CA ASP A 65 -16.05 -10.01 -11.54
C ASP A 65 -15.57 -10.30 -12.97
N TRP A 66 -15.29 -9.23 -13.72
CA TRP A 66 -14.84 -9.27 -15.11
C TRP A 66 -13.47 -9.92 -15.33
N THR A 67 -12.71 -10.17 -14.28
CA THR A 67 -11.32 -10.63 -14.41
C THR A 67 -11.23 -12.14 -14.57
N MET A 68 -12.14 -12.87 -13.93
CA MET A 68 -12.25 -14.33 -14.03
C MET A 68 -13.69 -14.79 -13.79
N ASP A 69 -14.17 -15.74 -14.53
CA ASP A 69 -15.53 -16.27 -14.42
C ASP A 69 -15.84 -17.02 -13.11
N GLU A 70 -14.84 -17.22 -12.29
CA GLU A 70 -14.93 -18.01 -11.06
C GLU A 70 -15.02 -17.13 -9.82
N ILE A 71 -15.34 -17.76 -8.68
CA ILE A 71 -15.50 -17.07 -7.40
C ILE A 71 -14.16 -16.49 -6.90
N HIS A 72 -14.17 -15.22 -6.54
CA HIS A 72 -13.10 -14.51 -5.86
C HIS A 72 -13.43 -14.36 -4.38
N LEU A 73 -12.73 -15.08 -3.53
CA LEU A 73 -12.91 -14.95 -2.10
C LEU A 73 -11.59 -15.19 -1.37
N CYS A 74 -11.26 -14.31 -0.44
CA CYS A 74 -10.14 -14.51 0.45
C CYS A 74 -10.54 -14.25 1.91
N ASN A 75 -9.80 -14.81 2.84
CA ASN A 75 -10.08 -14.65 4.26
C ASN A 75 -9.80 -13.22 4.77
N ILE A 76 -8.91 -12.46 4.12
CA ILE A 76 -8.70 -11.04 4.45
C ILE A 76 -9.99 -10.25 4.24
N ARG A 77 -10.63 -10.38 3.06
CA ARG A 77 -11.92 -9.72 2.78
C ARG A 77 -12.97 -10.04 3.84
N LEU A 78 -13.06 -11.31 4.24
CA LEU A 78 -14.01 -11.74 5.27
C LEU A 78 -13.68 -11.16 6.66
N ARG A 79 -12.39 -11.02 6.99
CA ARG A 79 -11.93 -10.41 8.24
C ARG A 79 -12.16 -8.89 8.29
N LEU A 80 -12.33 -8.24 7.15
CA LEU A 80 -12.65 -6.81 7.07
C LEU A 80 -14.15 -6.53 7.21
N LEU A 81 -15.02 -7.50 6.95
CA LEU A 81 -16.47 -7.32 7.08
C LEU A 81 -16.92 -6.77 8.45
N PRO A 82 -16.37 -7.20 9.60
CA PRO A 82 -16.74 -6.63 10.89
C PRO A 82 -16.58 -5.11 10.96
N LEU A 83 -15.54 -4.53 10.35
CA LEU A 83 -15.34 -3.07 10.33
C LEU A 83 -16.49 -2.32 9.62
N ASN A 84 -17.10 -2.97 8.63
CA ASN A 84 -18.22 -2.39 7.87
C ASN A 84 -19.59 -2.69 8.49
N THR A 85 -19.69 -3.74 9.31
CA THR A 85 -20.99 -4.27 9.78
C THR A 85 -21.20 -4.24 11.28
N MET A 86 -20.16 -3.93 12.07
CA MET A 86 -20.29 -3.85 13.52
C MET A 86 -21.15 -2.66 13.95
N PRO A 87 -21.80 -2.74 15.14
CA PRO A 87 -22.65 -1.68 15.66
C PRO A 87 -21.86 -0.43 16.06
N ALA A 88 -22.60 0.62 16.41
CA ALA A 88 -22.07 1.79 17.05
C ALA A 88 -21.37 1.43 18.37
N MET A 89 -20.26 2.12 18.67
CA MET A 89 -19.60 2.00 19.96
C MET A 89 -20.42 2.69 21.07
N ASP A 90 -20.26 2.22 22.29
CA ASP A 90 -20.72 2.95 23.46
C ASP A 90 -19.78 4.13 23.72
N VAL A 91 -20.25 5.34 23.43
CA VAL A 91 -19.44 6.55 23.59
C VAL A 91 -19.15 6.91 25.05
N SER A 92 -19.82 6.27 26.03
CA SER A 92 -19.54 6.50 27.45
C SER A 92 -18.10 6.16 27.83
N VAL A 93 -17.46 5.21 27.11
CA VAL A 93 -16.06 4.83 27.31
C VAL A 93 -15.08 5.95 26.91
N LEU A 94 -15.53 6.94 26.14
CA LEU A 94 -14.73 8.10 25.73
C LEU A 94 -14.72 9.24 26.73
N ARG A 95 -15.56 9.19 27.79
CA ARG A 95 -15.60 10.24 28.83
C ARG A 95 -14.29 10.38 29.59
N GLU A 96 -13.54 9.29 29.65
CA GLU A 96 -12.19 9.27 30.20
C GLU A 96 -11.29 8.36 29.35
N VAL A 97 -10.31 8.95 28.66
CA VAL A 97 -9.47 8.21 27.71
C VAL A 97 -8.25 7.55 28.33
N SER A 98 -7.95 7.81 29.59
CA SER A 98 -6.79 7.22 30.30
C SER A 98 -6.83 5.68 30.28
N GLY A 99 -8.02 5.10 30.49
CA GLY A 99 -8.24 3.66 30.42
C GLY A 99 -8.10 3.04 29.02
N LEU A 100 -8.06 3.87 27.97
CA LEU A 100 -7.91 3.44 26.57
C LEU A 100 -6.48 3.64 26.05
N ALA A 101 -5.67 4.51 26.67
CA ALA A 101 -4.37 4.95 26.16
C ALA A 101 -3.34 3.79 25.99
N GLY A 102 -3.46 2.72 26.78
CA GLY A 102 -2.61 1.52 26.66
C GLY A 102 -3.13 0.44 25.72
N LYS A 103 -4.33 0.62 25.14
CA LYS A 103 -4.94 -0.39 24.25
C LYS A 103 -4.30 -0.36 22.89
N LYS A 104 -4.13 -1.57 22.30
CA LYS A 104 -3.68 -1.72 20.92
C LYS A 104 -4.82 -1.40 19.95
N SER A 105 -4.49 -1.01 18.72
CA SER A 105 -5.48 -0.72 17.67
C SER A 105 -6.51 -1.84 17.45
N ALA A 106 -6.11 -3.10 17.60
CA ALA A 106 -7.04 -4.23 17.55
C ALA A 106 -8.17 -4.10 18.58
N GLU A 107 -7.82 -3.77 19.82
CA GLU A 107 -8.77 -3.64 20.94
C GLU A 107 -9.63 -2.39 20.77
N LEU A 108 -9.05 -1.28 20.32
CA LEU A 108 -9.80 -0.03 20.06
C LEU A 108 -10.86 -0.23 18.97
N ARG A 109 -10.53 -0.93 17.88
CA ARG A 109 -11.47 -1.24 16.79
C ARG A 109 -12.63 -2.13 17.22
N GLU A 110 -12.42 -3.04 18.18
CA GLU A 110 -13.47 -3.90 18.70
C GLU A 110 -14.53 -3.16 19.53
N LEU A 111 -14.27 -1.91 19.94
CA LEU A 111 -15.24 -1.07 20.64
C LEU A 111 -16.47 -0.72 19.80
N GLY A 112 -16.35 -0.76 18.46
CA GLY A 112 -17.45 -0.44 17.55
C GLY A 112 -17.15 0.76 16.66
N ARG A 113 -18.15 1.16 15.88
CA ARG A 113 -18.07 2.31 14.97
C ARG A 113 -18.39 3.62 15.68
N LEU A 114 -17.65 4.68 15.35
CA LEU A 114 -17.91 6.04 15.84
C LEU A 114 -19.31 6.50 15.36
N PRO A 115 -20.23 6.86 16.30
CA PRO A 115 -21.60 7.19 15.90
C PRO A 115 -21.90 8.68 15.82
N TYR A 116 -21.16 9.54 16.56
CA TYR A 116 -21.46 10.95 16.73
C TYR A 116 -20.18 11.79 16.67
N PRO A 117 -20.29 13.10 16.29
CA PRO A 117 -19.23 14.05 16.52
C PRO A 117 -18.89 14.16 18.02
N MET A 118 -17.62 14.11 18.36
CA MET A 118 -17.12 14.16 19.73
C MET A 118 -16.00 15.19 19.83
N LEU A 119 -15.98 15.95 20.90
CA LEU A 119 -14.96 16.97 21.18
C LEU A 119 -14.30 16.69 22.52
N ARG A 120 -12.97 16.77 22.55
CA ARG A 120 -12.15 16.86 23.74
C ARG A 120 -11.38 18.17 23.70
N ARG A 121 -11.71 19.08 24.63
CA ARG A 121 -10.95 20.33 24.79
C ARG A 121 -9.58 20.09 25.39
N ALA A 122 -8.68 21.04 25.19
CA ALA A 122 -7.38 21.02 25.83
C ALA A 122 -7.50 20.85 27.36
N GLY A 123 -6.80 19.87 27.92
CA GLY A 123 -6.83 19.58 29.37
C GLY A 123 -8.01 18.71 29.84
N GLU A 124 -9.00 18.41 29.00
CA GLU A 124 -10.09 17.50 29.39
C GLU A 124 -9.67 16.03 29.40
N ALA A 125 -10.24 15.26 30.35
CA ALA A 125 -9.94 13.84 30.51
C ALA A 125 -10.50 12.95 29.39
N GLY A 126 -11.53 13.42 28.67
CA GLY A 126 -12.18 12.63 27.64
C GLY A 126 -13.01 13.46 26.68
N PHE A 127 -13.84 12.78 25.89
CA PHE A 127 -14.64 13.37 24.84
C PHE A 127 -16.08 13.57 25.27
N THR A 128 -16.68 14.69 24.86
CA THR A 128 -18.11 15.00 24.98
C THR A 128 -18.75 14.98 23.60
N ARG A 129 -19.94 14.39 23.48
CA ARG A 129 -20.74 14.46 22.25
C ARG A 129 -21.20 15.89 21.99
N ILE A 130 -21.05 16.33 20.73
CA ILE A 130 -21.52 17.64 20.23
C ILE A 130 -22.35 17.44 18.97
N SER A 131 -23.02 18.50 18.51
CA SER A 131 -23.72 18.50 17.23
C SER A 131 -22.75 18.64 16.05
N TRP A 132 -23.20 18.28 14.83
CA TRP A 132 -22.42 18.55 13.61
C TRP A 132 -22.16 20.04 13.41
N ASP A 133 -23.15 20.90 13.67
CA ASP A 133 -22.98 22.37 13.53
C ASP A 133 -21.90 22.90 14.48
N GLU A 134 -21.87 22.43 15.71
CA GLU A 134 -20.80 22.77 16.65
C GLU A 134 -19.44 22.21 16.22
N ALA A 135 -19.39 20.97 15.76
CA ALA A 135 -18.16 20.35 15.30
C ALA A 135 -17.54 21.11 14.11
N LEU A 136 -18.38 21.45 13.12
CA LEU A 136 -17.94 22.23 11.95
C LEU A 136 -17.51 23.65 12.34
N ARG A 137 -18.22 24.29 13.28
CA ARG A 137 -17.85 25.62 13.79
C ARG A 137 -16.49 25.59 14.49
N VAL A 138 -16.28 24.64 15.43
CA VAL A 138 -14.99 24.52 16.15
C VAL A 138 -13.85 24.23 15.18
N ALA A 139 -14.06 23.32 14.24
CA ALA A 139 -13.04 22.99 13.24
C ALA A 139 -12.74 24.19 12.33
N ALA A 140 -13.77 24.88 11.83
CA ALA A 140 -13.60 26.08 10.98
C ALA A 140 -12.88 27.22 11.69
N GLU A 141 -13.22 27.49 12.95
CA GLU A 141 -12.53 28.49 13.78
C GLU A 141 -11.05 28.13 13.99
N GLY A 142 -10.77 26.86 14.25
CA GLY A 142 -9.41 26.37 14.46
C GLY A 142 -8.55 26.29 13.19
N LEU A 143 -9.16 26.24 12.00
CA LEU A 143 -8.45 26.22 10.71
C LEU A 143 -8.28 27.62 10.10
N ARG A 144 -9.11 28.59 10.47
CA ARG A 144 -9.10 29.93 9.87
C ARG A 144 -7.81 30.67 10.22
N GLY A 145 -7.01 31.01 9.19
CA GLY A 145 -5.76 31.73 9.35
C GLY A 145 -4.64 30.94 10.01
N THR A 146 -4.76 29.59 10.10
CA THR A 146 -3.73 28.72 10.67
C THR A 146 -2.98 27.94 9.59
N ARG A 147 -1.78 27.49 9.91
CA ARG A 147 -0.99 26.59 9.08
C ARG A 147 -1.46 25.16 9.36
N PHE A 148 -2.15 24.55 8.43
CA PHE A 148 -2.67 23.21 8.62
C PHE A 148 -2.30 22.25 7.49
N GLY A 149 -2.41 20.96 7.77
CA GLY A 149 -2.28 19.87 6.79
C GLY A 149 -3.46 18.91 6.84
N ALA A 150 -3.66 18.20 5.74
CA ALA A 150 -4.67 17.15 5.64
C ALA A 150 -4.04 15.84 5.16
N TYR A 151 -4.29 14.75 5.89
CA TYR A 151 -3.85 13.41 5.54
C TYR A 151 -5.04 12.50 5.29
N LEU A 152 -4.97 11.74 4.18
CA LEU A 152 -6.03 10.82 3.78
C LEU A 152 -5.50 9.38 3.77
N THR A 153 -6.22 8.47 4.43
CA THR A 153 -5.92 7.03 4.33
C THR A 153 -6.14 6.53 2.91
N SER A 154 -5.75 5.30 2.61
CA SER A 154 -6.07 4.69 1.31
C SER A 154 -7.10 3.58 1.41
N ARG A 155 -7.09 2.81 2.49
CA ARG A 155 -7.99 1.68 2.59
C ARG A 155 -9.45 2.12 2.70
N GLY A 156 -10.26 1.68 1.75
CA GLY A 156 -11.69 1.97 1.74
C GLY A 156 -12.06 3.37 1.24
N MET A 157 -11.10 4.25 1.02
CA MET A 157 -11.33 5.61 0.53
C MET A 157 -11.63 5.61 -0.98
N PRO A 158 -12.79 6.08 -1.44
CA PRO A 158 -13.13 6.15 -2.86
C PRO A 158 -12.57 7.39 -3.55
N ASN A 159 -12.59 7.39 -4.89
CA ASN A 159 -12.11 8.50 -5.72
C ASN A 159 -12.84 9.80 -5.41
N GLU A 160 -14.16 9.74 -5.20
CA GLU A 160 -15.00 10.89 -4.88
C GLU A 160 -14.57 11.57 -3.58
N ASN A 161 -14.22 10.79 -2.56
CA ASN A 161 -13.74 11.34 -1.28
C ASN A 161 -12.37 12.01 -1.46
N TYR A 162 -11.44 11.38 -2.16
CA TYR A 162 -10.14 11.98 -2.44
C TYR A 162 -10.26 13.30 -3.21
N TYR A 163 -11.09 13.30 -4.26
CA TYR A 163 -11.28 14.48 -5.10
C TYR A 163 -11.91 15.64 -4.31
N ALA A 164 -12.99 15.39 -3.59
CA ALA A 164 -13.67 16.42 -2.80
C ALA A 164 -12.79 16.93 -1.66
N ALA A 165 -12.08 16.05 -0.96
CA ALA A 165 -11.19 16.42 0.14
C ALA A 165 -10.03 17.33 -0.33
N GLN A 166 -9.33 16.95 -1.41
CA GLN A 166 -8.22 17.76 -1.91
C GLN A 166 -8.69 19.11 -2.46
N LYS A 167 -9.86 19.15 -3.14
CA LYS A 167 -10.47 20.41 -3.58
C LYS A 167 -10.81 21.32 -2.41
N ALA A 168 -11.41 20.76 -1.36
CA ALA A 168 -11.74 21.49 -0.13
C ALA A 168 -10.50 22.05 0.58
N VAL A 169 -9.41 21.26 0.70
CA VAL A 169 -8.16 21.71 1.33
C VAL A 169 -7.52 22.83 0.53
N ARG A 170 -7.48 22.72 -0.80
CA ARG A 170 -6.95 23.78 -1.67
C ARG A 170 -7.79 25.05 -1.65
N ALA A 171 -9.12 24.90 -1.55
CA ALA A 171 -10.03 26.03 -1.33
C ALA A 171 -9.74 26.80 -0.04
N LEU A 172 -9.13 26.16 0.96
CA LEU A 172 -8.65 26.80 2.19
C LEU A 172 -7.24 27.41 2.07
N GLY A 173 -6.65 27.44 0.85
CA GLY A 173 -5.43 28.16 0.55
C GLY A 173 -4.13 27.36 0.79
N THR A 174 -4.17 26.03 0.85
CA THR A 174 -2.97 25.22 1.02
C THR A 174 -2.93 23.98 0.12
N ASN A 175 -1.72 23.58 -0.32
CA ASN A 175 -1.43 22.29 -0.95
C ASN A 175 -0.94 21.23 0.05
N ASN A 176 -1.00 21.47 1.36
CA ASN A 176 -0.66 20.51 2.40
C ASN A 176 -1.74 19.40 2.49
N VAL A 177 -1.96 18.69 1.40
CA VAL A 177 -2.86 17.53 1.33
C VAL A 177 -2.10 16.34 0.78
N ASP A 178 -2.01 15.27 1.54
CA ASP A 178 -1.29 14.08 1.12
C ASP A 178 -2.03 12.80 1.53
N ASN A 179 -1.65 11.68 0.97
CA ASN A 179 -2.34 10.42 1.25
C ASN A 179 -1.36 9.26 1.44
N ALA A 180 -1.90 8.10 1.80
CA ALA A 180 -1.11 6.91 2.12
C ALA A 180 -0.29 6.37 0.93
N ALA A 181 -0.53 6.79 -0.33
CA ALA A 181 0.36 6.45 -1.45
C ALA A 181 1.77 7.00 -1.26
N ARG A 182 1.92 8.13 -0.53
CA ARG A 182 3.20 8.72 -0.17
C ARG A 182 4.13 7.74 0.53
N ILE A 183 3.62 7.04 1.52
CA ILE A 183 4.39 6.10 2.35
C ILE A 183 4.32 4.64 1.83
N CYS A 184 3.85 4.46 0.59
CA CYS A 184 3.64 3.15 -0.02
C CYS A 184 4.42 3.03 -1.34
N HIS A 185 3.97 3.70 -2.40
CA HIS A 185 4.49 3.57 -3.76
C HIS A 185 4.91 4.91 -4.40
N SER A 186 5.15 5.96 -3.61
CA SER A 186 5.65 7.23 -4.15
C SER A 186 6.95 7.10 -4.97
N PRO A 187 7.93 6.23 -4.62
CA PRO A 187 9.08 5.98 -5.48
C PRO A 187 8.69 5.42 -6.85
N SER A 188 7.70 4.53 -6.93
CA SER A 188 7.18 4.05 -8.23
C SER A 188 6.55 5.20 -9.03
N THR A 189 5.82 6.10 -8.36
CA THR A 189 5.22 7.27 -9.01
C THR A 189 6.30 8.18 -9.60
N VAL A 190 7.36 8.47 -8.85
CA VAL A 190 8.46 9.32 -9.32
C VAL A 190 9.23 8.66 -10.45
N ALA A 191 9.72 7.44 -10.23
CA ALA A 191 10.58 6.76 -11.19
C ALA A 191 9.84 6.46 -12.52
N LEU A 192 8.60 5.96 -12.46
CA LEU A 192 7.83 5.65 -13.68
C LEU A 192 7.47 6.91 -14.47
N LYS A 193 7.12 8.04 -13.81
CA LYS A 193 6.92 9.30 -14.50
C LYS A 193 8.16 9.78 -15.23
N GLN A 194 9.32 9.62 -14.64
CA GLN A 194 10.60 10.06 -15.22
C GLN A 194 11.08 9.15 -16.35
N THR A 195 10.77 7.86 -16.29
CA THR A 195 11.26 6.85 -17.23
C THR A 195 10.28 6.54 -18.37
N ILE A 196 9.00 6.39 -18.07
CA ILE A 196 7.97 6.01 -19.06
C ILE A 196 6.80 7.02 -19.17
N GLY A 197 6.83 8.08 -18.37
CA GLY A 197 5.83 9.17 -18.40
C GLY A 197 4.53 8.85 -17.66
N ALA A 198 4.29 7.61 -17.20
CA ALA A 198 3.04 7.21 -16.55
C ALA A 198 3.29 6.55 -15.20
N ALA A 199 2.67 7.06 -14.12
CA ALA A 199 2.82 6.52 -12.76
C ALA A 199 1.84 5.36 -12.47
N ALA A 200 1.70 4.43 -13.39
CA ALA A 200 0.72 3.35 -13.32
C ALA A 200 1.27 2.03 -13.87
N THR A 201 0.59 0.95 -13.56
CA THR A 201 0.84 -0.37 -14.17
C THR A 201 0.65 -0.31 -15.67
N THR A 202 1.53 -0.91 -16.45
CA THR A 202 1.46 -0.85 -17.92
C THR A 202 0.66 -1.99 -18.56
N CYS A 203 0.25 -2.99 -17.78
CA CYS A 203 -0.48 -4.20 -18.21
C CYS A 203 -1.68 -4.47 -17.29
N SER A 204 -2.35 -5.60 -17.49
CA SER A 204 -3.48 -6.06 -16.68
C SER A 204 -3.12 -7.34 -15.93
N TYR A 205 -3.90 -7.72 -14.91
CA TYR A 205 -3.68 -8.98 -14.18
C TYR A 205 -3.82 -10.21 -15.09
N SER A 206 -4.67 -10.14 -16.10
CA SER A 206 -4.84 -11.22 -17.09
C SER A 206 -3.58 -11.49 -17.90
N ASP A 207 -2.63 -10.55 -17.98
CA ASP A 207 -1.33 -10.75 -18.64
C ASP A 207 -0.41 -11.71 -17.90
N TRP A 208 -0.70 -12.01 -16.64
CA TRP A 208 0.02 -13.05 -15.91
C TRP A 208 -0.24 -14.46 -16.46
N ILE A 209 -1.46 -14.68 -16.99
CA ILE A 209 -1.88 -16.00 -17.49
C ILE A 209 -1.33 -16.20 -18.88
N GLY A 210 -0.42 -17.17 -19.01
CA GLY A 210 0.24 -17.52 -20.26
C GLY A 210 1.35 -16.57 -20.69
N SER A 211 1.86 -15.66 -19.81
CA SER A 211 3.18 -15.07 -20.04
C SER A 211 4.26 -16.12 -19.84
N ASP A 212 5.40 -16.00 -20.52
CA ASP A 212 6.50 -16.96 -20.34
C ASP A 212 7.11 -16.85 -18.94
N LEU A 213 7.13 -15.63 -18.36
CA LEU A 213 7.78 -15.37 -17.08
C LEU A 213 7.05 -14.27 -16.28
N ILE A 214 6.91 -14.48 -14.97
CA ILE A 214 6.59 -13.43 -14.01
C ILE A 214 7.72 -13.33 -13.00
N VAL A 215 8.26 -12.13 -12.78
CA VAL A 215 9.31 -11.88 -11.77
C VAL A 215 8.72 -11.03 -10.66
N PHE A 216 8.59 -11.59 -9.46
CA PHE A 216 8.22 -10.86 -8.25
C PHE A 216 9.47 -10.36 -7.53
N ILE A 217 9.56 -9.05 -7.32
CA ILE A 217 10.72 -8.39 -6.71
C ILE A 217 10.25 -7.63 -5.47
N GLY A 218 10.74 -8.00 -4.27
CA GLY A 218 10.32 -7.39 -3.02
C GLY A 218 8.80 -7.41 -2.79
N SER A 219 8.11 -8.45 -3.28
CA SER A 219 6.66 -8.56 -3.29
C SER A 219 6.16 -9.90 -2.75
N ASN A 220 5.08 -9.88 -1.99
CA ASN A 220 4.45 -11.08 -1.44
C ASN A 220 2.92 -11.00 -1.57
N PRO A 221 2.36 -11.31 -2.75
CA PRO A 221 0.92 -11.28 -2.96
C PRO A 221 0.17 -12.31 -2.11
N SER A 222 0.79 -13.42 -1.71
CA SER A 222 0.15 -14.42 -0.85
C SER A 222 -0.27 -13.85 0.52
N ASN A 223 0.45 -12.85 1.03
CA ASN A 223 0.13 -12.15 2.26
C ASN A 223 -0.76 -10.93 2.03
N ASN A 224 -0.38 -10.07 1.08
CA ASN A 224 -0.95 -8.74 0.94
C ASN A 224 -2.14 -8.68 -0.03
N GLN A 225 -2.10 -9.46 -1.12
CA GLN A 225 -3.16 -9.56 -2.13
C GLN A 225 -3.58 -11.02 -2.36
N PRO A 226 -4.13 -11.73 -1.36
CA PRO A 226 -4.34 -13.19 -1.45
C PRO A 226 -5.24 -13.64 -2.61
N VAL A 227 -6.11 -12.77 -3.11
CA VAL A 227 -6.94 -13.05 -4.29
C VAL A 227 -6.11 -13.19 -5.56
N ALA A 228 -4.96 -12.50 -5.65
CA ALA A 228 -4.03 -12.61 -6.77
C ALA A 228 -3.46 -14.05 -6.94
N MET A 229 -3.44 -14.83 -5.86
CA MET A 229 -2.95 -16.22 -5.92
C MET A 229 -3.79 -17.11 -6.85
N LYS A 230 -5.03 -16.72 -7.15
CA LYS A 230 -5.86 -17.40 -8.12
C LYS A 230 -5.39 -17.14 -9.56
N TYR A 231 -4.96 -15.91 -9.89
CA TYR A 231 -4.31 -15.60 -11.16
C TYR A 231 -3.04 -16.44 -11.32
N LEU A 232 -2.24 -16.54 -10.27
CA LEU A 232 -1.00 -17.35 -10.30
C LEU A 232 -1.29 -18.85 -10.45
N TYR A 233 -2.38 -19.32 -9.86
CA TYR A 233 -2.84 -20.70 -10.12
C TYR A 233 -3.12 -20.94 -11.62
N HIS A 234 -3.86 -20.05 -12.27
CA HIS A 234 -4.15 -20.14 -13.70
C HIS A 234 -2.87 -19.95 -14.54
N ALA A 235 -2.01 -19.01 -14.19
CA ALA A 235 -0.72 -18.82 -14.85
C ALA A 235 0.14 -20.10 -14.80
N LYS A 236 0.20 -20.78 -13.65
CA LYS A 236 0.90 -22.06 -13.52
C LYS A 236 0.28 -23.18 -14.36
N LYS A 237 -1.04 -23.16 -14.58
CA LYS A 237 -1.71 -24.13 -15.47
C LYS A 237 -1.37 -23.91 -16.93
N GLU A 238 -1.19 -22.65 -17.35
CA GLU A 238 -0.77 -22.26 -18.69
C GLU A 238 0.76 -22.34 -18.91
N GLY A 239 1.51 -22.84 -17.93
CA GLY A 239 2.97 -23.06 -18.05
C GLY A 239 3.84 -21.85 -17.73
N THR A 240 3.28 -20.75 -17.25
CA THR A 240 4.03 -19.56 -16.83
C THR A 240 5.08 -19.92 -15.77
N ARG A 241 6.33 -19.53 -15.99
CA ARG A 241 7.41 -19.62 -14.99
C ARG A 241 7.32 -18.44 -14.03
N ILE A 242 7.61 -18.67 -12.76
CA ILE A 242 7.56 -17.63 -11.71
C ILE A 242 8.90 -17.60 -10.99
N ALA A 243 9.59 -16.47 -11.10
CA ALA A 243 10.80 -16.14 -10.35
C ALA A 243 10.47 -15.20 -9.19
N MET A 244 11.14 -15.39 -8.07
CA MET A 244 10.98 -14.54 -6.89
C MET A 244 12.34 -14.03 -6.41
N VAL A 245 12.48 -12.71 -6.28
CA VAL A 245 13.65 -12.00 -5.77
C VAL A 245 13.28 -11.38 -4.43
N ASN A 246 13.85 -11.90 -3.33
CA ASN A 246 13.50 -11.41 -1.97
C ASN A 246 14.56 -11.86 -0.96
N ALA A 247 14.65 -11.19 0.19
CA ALA A 247 15.51 -11.61 1.31
C ALA A 247 14.94 -12.84 2.07
N TYR A 248 13.64 -13.04 2.04
CA TYR A 248 12.93 -14.13 2.72
C TYR A 248 12.17 -15.00 1.73
N ARG A 249 12.40 -16.31 1.77
CA ARG A 249 11.62 -17.27 1.00
C ARG A 249 10.24 -17.46 1.63
N GLU A 250 9.31 -16.67 1.16
CA GLU A 250 7.95 -16.60 1.69
C GLU A 250 7.18 -17.91 1.49
N PRO A 251 6.70 -18.56 2.56
CA PRO A 251 6.05 -19.87 2.44
C PRO A 251 4.82 -19.87 1.54
N GLY A 252 4.03 -18.78 1.54
CA GLY A 252 2.84 -18.66 0.71
C GLY A 252 3.14 -18.43 -0.77
N MET A 253 4.35 -17.95 -1.11
CA MET A 253 4.83 -17.88 -2.50
C MET A 253 5.52 -19.17 -2.93
N ASP A 254 5.97 -19.97 -2.00
CA ASP A 254 6.49 -21.33 -2.34
C ASP A 254 5.34 -22.28 -2.68
N LYS A 255 4.32 -22.35 -1.81
CA LYS A 255 3.12 -23.17 -2.01
C LYS A 255 1.87 -22.49 -1.45
N TYR A 256 0.79 -22.49 -2.24
CA TYR A 256 -0.47 -21.87 -1.86
C TYR A 256 -1.69 -22.77 -2.12
N TRP A 257 -2.73 -22.62 -1.31
CA TRP A 257 -4.01 -23.34 -1.45
C TRP A 257 -5.11 -22.35 -1.83
N VAL A 258 -5.56 -22.40 -3.09
CA VAL A 258 -6.65 -21.55 -3.59
C VAL A 258 -7.98 -22.21 -3.25
N PRO A 259 -8.80 -21.66 -2.34
CA PRO A 259 -9.97 -22.34 -1.79
C PRO A 259 -11.11 -22.53 -2.81
N SER A 260 -11.18 -21.64 -3.80
CA SER A 260 -12.19 -21.71 -4.86
C SER A 260 -11.87 -22.69 -5.99
N ASN A 261 -10.70 -23.32 -5.94
CA ASN A 261 -10.28 -24.33 -6.91
C ASN A 261 -10.01 -25.67 -6.23
N ALA A 262 -10.77 -26.71 -6.58
CA ALA A 262 -10.76 -28.01 -5.90
C ALA A 262 -9.37 -28.66 -5.87
N GLU A 263 -8.65 -28.65 -7.00
CA GLU A 263 -7.30 -29.24 -7.07
C GLU A 263 -6.33 -28.49 -6.14
N SER A 264 -6.31 -27.18 -6.23
CA SER A 264 -5.43 -26.34 -5.41
C SER A 264 -5.84 -26.40 -3.92
N ALA A 265 -7.13 -26.39 -3.61
CA ALA A 265 -7.63 -26.49 -2.24
C ALA A 265 -7.20 -27.78 -1.54
N VAL A 266 -7.10 -28.88 -2.28
CA VAL A 266 -6.69 -30.20 -1.75
C VAL A 266 -5.17 -30.35 -1.74
N PHE A 267 -4.51 -30.16 -2.89
CA PHE A 267 -3.11 -30.52 -3.06
C PHE A 267 -2.16 -29.33 -2.94
N GLY A 268 -2.66 -28.10 -3.01
CA GLY A 268 -1.88 -26.88 -3.10
C GLY A 268 -1.19 -26.71 -4.46
N THR A 269 -0.86 -25.49 -4.77
CA THR A 269 -0.16 -25.11 -6.00
C THR A 269 1.25 -24.66 -5.66
N LYS A 270 2.26 -25.26 -6.29
CA LYS A 270 3.63 -24.73 -6.27
C LYS A 270 3.62 -23.47 -7.11
N ILE A 271 3.97 -22.33 -6.49
CA ILE A 271 3.94 -21.01 -7.15
C ILE A 271 5.32 -20.71 -7.73
N THR A 272 6.33 -20.55 -6.88
CA THR A 272 7.68 -20.17 -7.28
C THR A 272 8.43 -21.32 -7.93
N ASP A 273 8.97 -21.09 -9.11
CA ASP A 273 9.87 -22.03 -9.78
C ASP A 273 11.31 -21.78 -9.38
N GLU A 274 11.75 -20.51 -9.39
CA GLU A 274 13.09 -20.08 -9.01
C GLU A 274 13.03 -19.00 -7.92
N PHE A 275 13.88 -19.14 -6.91
CA PHE A 275 14.03 -18.17 -5.83
C PHE A 275 15.46 -17.62 -5.83
N PHE A 276 15.58 -16.30 -5.83
CA PHE A 276 16.84 -15.57 -5.74
C PHE A 276 16.87 -14.83 -4.42
N GLY A 277 17.78 -15.25 -3.53
CA GLY A 277 18.01 -14.59 -2.25
C GLY A 277 18.79 -13.30 -2.45
N VAL A 278 18.23 -12.17 -1.98
CA VAL A 278 18.89 -10.86 -2.08
C VAL A 278 18.87 -10.19 -0.71
N ASN A 279 19.97 -9.59 -0.31
CA ASN A 279 20.07 -8.83 0.93
C ASN A 279 19.09 -7.66 0.95
N VAL A 280 18.56 -7.32 2.12
CA VAL A 280 17.81 -6.07 2.30
C VAL A 280 18.68 -4.88 1.90
N GLY A 281 18.22 -4.10 0.92
CA GLY A 281 18.97 -2.98 0.33
C GLY A 281 19.96 -3.36 -0.77
N GLY A 282 20.09 -4.65 -1.09
CA GLY A 282 20.97 -5.14 -2.16
C GLY A 282 20.33 -5.25 -3.55
N ASP A 283 19.10 -4.80 -3.68
CA ASP A 283 18.29 -4.97 -4.89
C ASP A 283 18.94 -4.36 -6.13
N ILE A 284 19.49 -3.14 -6.03
CA ILE A 284 20.16 -2.46 -7.16
C ILE A 284 21.37 -3.27 -7.63
N GLY A 285 22.20 -3.79 -6.70
CA GLY A 285 23.35 -4.62 -7.06
C GLY A 285 22.94 -5.87 -7.81
N PHE A 286 21.88 -6.56 -7.35
CA PHE A 286 21.37 -7.74 -8.03
C PHE A 286 20.81 -7.42 -9.43
N LEU A 287 19.96 -6.39 -9.54
CA LEU A 287 19.32 -6.01 -10.81
C LEU A 287 20.31 -5.47 -11.83
N ASN A 288 21.32 -4.70 -11.39
CA ASN A 288 22.42 -4.26 -12.26
C ASN A 288 23.26 -5.43 -12.74
N GLY A 289 23.55 -6.41 -11.88
CA GLY A 289 24.24 -7.64 -12.29
C GLY A 289 23.44 -8.45 -13.32
N VAL A 290 22.12 -8.55 -13.14
CA VAL A 290 21.22 -9.17 -14.13
C VAL A 290 21.29 -8.41 -15.47
N LEU A 291 21.22 -7.07 -15.43
CA LEU A 291 21.32 -6.23 -16.64
C LEU A 291 22.68 -6.36 -17.32
N LYS A 292 23.76 -6.39 -16.53
CA LYS A 292 25.13 -6.61 -17.04
C LYS A 292 25.23 -7.92 -17.83
N HIS A 293 24.66 -9.02 -17.29
CA HIS A 293 24.59 -10.29 -18.00
C HIS A 293 23.72 -10.24 -19.26
N LEU A 294 22.58 -9.52 -19.26
CA LEU A 294 21.77 -9.33 -20.48
C LEU A 294 22.58 -8.65 -21.58
N ILE A 295 23.39 -7.65 -21.22
CA ILE A 295 24.24 -6.90 -22.15
C ILE A 295 25.42 -7.76 -22.64
N GLU A 296 26.14 -8.39 -21.74
CA GLU A 296 27.34 -9.18 -22.06
C GLU A 296 27.02 -10.41 -22.91
N ASN A 297 25.84 -11.00 -22.78
CA ASN A 297 25.41 -12.16 -23.57
C ASN A 297 24.57 -11.82 -24.81
N ASP A 298 24.46 -10.54 -25.14
CA ASP A 298 23.70 -10.06 -26.31
C ASP A 298 22.19 -10.44 -26.26
N TRP A 299 21.60 -10.45 -25.06
CA TRP A 299 20.19 -10.78 -24.83
C TRP A 299 19.29 -9.55 -24.79
N VAL A 300 19.81 -8.37 -25.11
CA VAL A 300 19.04 -7.12 -25.21
C VAL A 300 18.23 -7.11 -26.50
N ASP A 301 16.98 -6.65 -26.41
CA ASP A 301 16.16 -6.39 -27.61
C ASP A 301 16.62 -5.09 -28.29
N LYS A 302 17.64 -5.21 -29.16
CA LYS A 302 18.29 -4.07 -29.82
C LYS A 302 17.29 -3.25 -30.63
N ALA A 303 16.36 -3.90 -31.34
CA ALA A 303 15.38 -3.20 -32.15
C ALA A 303 14.45 -2.33 -31.31
N PHE A 304 14.00 -2.83 -30.16
CA PHE A 304 13.19 -2.05 -29.22
C PHE A 304 14.00 -0.90 -28.61
N VAL A 305 15.22 -1.20 -28.15
CA VAL A 305 16.10 -0.21 -27.52
C VAL A 305 16.39 0.94 -28.48
N ASP A 306 16.79 0.65 -29.72
CA ASP A 306 17.17 1.67 -30.69
C ASP A 306 15.97 2.54 -31.15
N GLN A 307 14.80 1.92 -31.27
CA GLN A 307 13.63 2.61 -31.85
C GLN A 307 12.72 3.27 -30.81
N ARG A 308 12.70 2.79 -29.56
CA ARG A 308 11.70 3.13 -28.57
C ARG A 308 12.28 3.74 -27.28
N THR A 309 13.61 3.81 -27.15
CA THR A 309 14.23 4.25 -25.90
C THR A 309 15.34 5.26 -26.09
N SER A 310 15.76 5.88 -25.00
CA SER A 310 16.93 6.75 -24.91
C SER A 310 17.75 6.44 -23.66
N GLY A 311 19.04 6.81 -23.63
CA GLY A 311 19.90 6.68 -22.47
C GLY A 311 20.52 5.29 -22.25
N PHE A 312 20.36 4.33 -23.17
CA PHE A 312 20.89 2.97 -23.02
C PHE A 312 22.42 2.92 -22.90
N GLU A 313 23.15 3.72 -23.71
CA GLU A 313 24.61 3.73 -23.71
C GLU A 313 25.20 4.22 -22.37
N ASP A 314 24.52 5.14 -21.67
CA ASP A 314 24.94 5.59 -20.35
C ASP A 314 24.80 4.47 -19.33
N VAL A 315 23.68 3.73 -19.36
CA VAL A 315 23.45 2.57 -18.49
C VAL A 315 24.42 1.45 -18.80
N ARG A 316 24.69 1.18 -20.08
CA ARG A 316 25.67 0.16 -20.52
C ARG A 316 27.06 0.46 -19.94
N ARG A 317 27.50 1.72 -20.02
CA ARG A 317 28.79 2.17 -19.45
C ARG A 317 28.80 2.07 -17.92
N ALA A 318 27.72 2.48 -17.26
CA ALA A 318 27.60 2.44 -15.80
C ALA A 318 27.72 0.99 -15.28
N VAL A 319 26.94 0.04 -15.82
CA VAL A 319 26.99 -1.35 -15.35
C VAL A 319 28.26 -2.07 -15.76
N ALA A 320 28.90 -1.69 -16.88
CA ALA A 320 30.21 -2.24 -17.28
C ALA A 320 31.30 -1.86 -16.27
N GLY A 321 31.23 -0.67 -15.68
CA GLY A 321 32.17 -0.18 -14.66
C GLY A 321 32.02 -0.82 -13.29
N GLN A 322 30.90 -1.45 -12.99
CA GLN A 322 30.65 -2.11 -11.70
C GLN A 322 31.29 -3.48 -11.66
N SER A 323 32.11 -3.77 -10.66
CA SER A 323 32.77 -5.09 -10.52
C SER A 323 31.77 -6.16 -10.07
N TRP A 324 32.03 -7.42 -10.42
CA TRP A 324 31.19 -8.53 -9.96
C TRP A 324 31.27 -8.70 -8.44
N GLU A 325 32.48 -8.51 -7.88
CA GLU A 325 32.72 -8.58 -6.44
C GLU A 325 31.89 -7.59 -5.65
N GLU A 326 31.76 -6.34 -6.14
CA GLU A 326 30.90 -5.31 -5.51
C GLU A 326 29.43 -5.68 -5.62
N LEU A 327 28.96 -6.14 -6.79
CA LEU A 327 27.58 -6.54 -7.01
C LEU A 327 27.19 -7.74 -6.15
N GLU A 328 28.06 -8.76 -6.02
CA GLU A 328 27.86 -9.92 -5.14
C GLU A 328 27.86 -9.52 -3.66
N ALA A 329 28.83 -8.71 -3.22
CA ALA A 329 28.94 -8.25 -1.84
C ALA A 329 27.71 -7.46 -1.39
N LEU A 330 27.22 -6.55 -2.24
CA LEU A 330 26.04 -5.75 -1.96
C LEU A 330 24.77 -6.59 -1.96
N SER A 331 24.56 -7.37 -3.01
CA SER A 331 23.32 -8.14 -3.18
C SER A 331 23.25 -9.37 -2.27
N GLY A 332 24.39 -9.94 -1.88
CA GLY A 332 24.47 -11.24 -1.21
C GLY A 332 24.12 -12.42 -2.12
N ALA A 333 23.84 -12.16 -3.39
CA ALA A 333 23.57 -13.17 -4.41
C ALA A 333 24.82 -13.41 -5.25
N SER A 334 25.03 -14.65 -5.70
CA SER A 334 26.16 -14.98 -6.56
C SER A 334 25.98 -14.43 -7.98
N ARG A 335 27.11 -14.25 -8.69
CA ARG A 335 27.11 -13.95 -10.12
C ARG A 335 26.29 -14.99 -10.92
N ASP A 336 26.32 -16.27 -10.52
CA ASP A 336 25.54 -17.33 -11.16
C ASP A 336 24.03 -17.16 -10.94
N ASP A 337 23.61 -16.67 -9.79
CA ASP A 337 22.19 -16.34 -9.54
C ASP A 337 21.73 -15.20 -10.47
N MET A 338 22.54 -14.16 -10.62
CA MET A 338 22.30 -13.05 -11.54
C MET A 338 22.21 -13.54 -12.99
N LEU A 339 23.14 -14.41 -13.40
CA LEU A 339 23.15 -15.04 -14.73
C LEU A 339 21.90 -15.90 -14.96
N ARG A 340 21.46 -16.67 -13.94
CA ARG A 340 20.25 -17.51 -14.07
C ARG A 340 19.00 -16.65 -14.32
N LEU A 341 18.82 -15.55 -13.57
CA LEU A 341 17.69 -14.66 -13.81
C LEU A 341 17.81 -13.94 -15.17
N ALA A 342 19.02 -13.48 -15.52
CA ALA A 342 19.27 -12.88 -16.83
C ALA A 342 18.93 -13.84 -17.98
N ARG A 343 19.29 -15.12 -17.87
CA ARG A 343 18.94 -16.14 -18.83
C ARG A 343 17.42 -16.35 -18.93
N MET A 344 16.72 -16.42 -17.77
CA MET A 344 15.25 -16.53 -17.78
C MET A 344 14.61 -15.35 -18.52
N LEU A 345 15.09 -14.12 -18.30
CA LEU A 345 14.62 -12.92 -19.00
C LEU A 345 15.02 -12.95 -20.49
N GLY A 346 16.22 -13.39 -20.81
CA GLY A 346 16.74 -13.50 -22.18
C GLY A 346 15.98 -14.50 -23.03
N GLU A 347 15.59 -15.64 -22.47
CA GLU A 347 14.83 -16.71 -23.13
C GLU A 347 13.32 -16.35 -23.23
N ALA A 348 12.79 -15.54 -22.34
CA ALA A 348 11.37 -15.18 -22.32
C ALA A 348 11.03 -14.26 -23.49
N ARG A 349 9.96 -14.59 -24.23
CA ARG A 349 9.35 -13.72 -25.23
C ARG A 349 8.39 -12.73 -24.61
N SER A 350 7.84 -13.07 -23.46
CA SER A 350 6.93 -12.23 -22.69
C SER A 350 7.23 -12.32 -21.20
N ALA A 351 7.23 -11.18 -20.50
CA ALA A 351 7.39 -11.17 -19.06
C ALA A 351 6.64 -10.00 -18.40
N VAL A 352 6.20 -10.24 -17.16
CA VAL A 352 5.66 -9.20 -16.28
C VAL A 352 6.57 -9.06 -15.07
N LEU A 353 7.12 -7.85 -14.87
CA LEU A 353 7.92 -7.51 -13.70
C LEU A 353 7.01 -6.89 -12.65
N VAL A 354 6.88 -7.56 -11.50
CA VAL A 354 5.96 -7.18 -10.41
C VAL A 354 6.76 -6.82 -9.18
N TRP A 355 6.52 -5.63 -8.61
CA TRP A 355 7.17 -5.24 -7.36
C TRP A 355 6.20 -4.59 -6.37
N SER A 356 6.61 -4.56 -5.11
CA SER A 356 5.81 -4.02 -4.02
C SER A 356 6.68 -3.20 -3.06
N MET A 357 6.21 -3.03 -1.83
CA MET A 357 6.85 -2.17 -0.83
C MET A 357 8.25 -2.63 -0.41
N GLY A 358 8.63 -3.89 -0.62
CA GLY A 358 10.00 -4.35 -0.43
C GLY A 358 11.02 -3.63 -1.31
N ILE A 359 10.56 -3.03 -2.42
CA ILE A 359 11.37 -2.21 -3.33
C ILE A 359 11.26 -0.73 -3.02
N THR A 360 10.06 -0.26 -2.66
CA THR A 360 9.79 1.18 -2.57
C THR A 360 10.08 1.79 -1.21
N GLN A 361 9.95 1.03 -0.12
CA GLN A 361 10.15 1.51 1.25
C GLN A 361 11.63 1.51 1.68
N HIS A 362 12.46 2.17 0.88
CA HIS A 362 13.89 2.34 1.06
C HIS A 362 14.31 3.80 0.84
N ALA A 363 15.45 4.18 1.42
CA ALA A 363 16.07 5.48 1.14
C ALA A 363 16.42 5.66 -0.36
N TYR A 364 16.56 4.59 -1.12
CA TYR A 364 16.81 4.58 -2.59
C TYR A 364 15.67 3.92 -3.36
N GLY A 365 14.44 4.07 -2.88
CA GLY A 365 13.27 3.43 -3.49
C GLY A 365 13.06 3.79 -4.95
N GLU A 366 13.37 5.04 -5.36
CA GLU A 366 13.27 5.48 -6.76
C GLU A 366 14.28 4.74 -7.65
N ASP A 367 15.51 4.57 -7.19
CA ASP A 367 16.56 3.90 -7.95
C ASP A 367 16.33 2.40 -8.06
N ASN A 368 15.80 1.78 -7.01
CA ASN A 368 15.31 0.40 -7.09
C ASN A 368 14.29 0.22 -8.23
N VAL A 369 13.34 1.15 -8.36
CA VAL A 369 12.33 1.09 -9.44
C VAL A 369 12.96 1.37 -10.80
N ARG A 370 13.88 2.33 -10.92
CA ARG A 370 14.61 2.61 -12.17
C ARG A 370 15.39 1.38 -12.64
N ALA A 371 16.04 0.65 -11.73
CA ALA A 371 16.74 -0.60 -12.07
C ALA A 371 15.78 -1.68 -12.62
N ILE A 372 14.56 -1.80 -12.08
CA ILE A 372 13.53 -2.70 -12.62
C ILE A 372 13.09 -2.25 -14.02
N VAL A 373 12.87 -0.95 -14.21
CA VAL A 373 12.46 -0.38 -15.51
C VAL A 373 13.53 -0.63 -16.57
N ASN A 374 14.82 -0.48 -16.21
CA ASN A 374 15.93 -0.78 -17.12
C ASN A 374 15.86 -2.22 -17.66
N LEU A 375 15.57 -3.22 -16.83
CA LEU A 375 15.40 -4.61 -17.28
C LEU A 375 14.23 -4.76 -18.26
N ALA A 376 13.10 -4.14 -17.97
CA ALA A 376 11.93 -4.20 -18.84
C ALA A 376 12.18 -3.52 -20.20
N LEU A 377 12.82 -2.36 -20.20
CA LEU A 377 13.18 -1.64 -21.43
C LEU A 377 14.23 -2.40 -22.25
N ALA A 378 15.25 -2.99 -21.59
CA ALA A 378 16.26 -3.77 -22.28
C ALA A 378 15.69 -4.99 -23.02
N ARG A 379 14.54 -5.52 -22.58
CA ARG A 379 13.87 -6.67 -23.17
C ARG A 379 12.59 -6.35 -23.94
N GLY A 380 12.21 -5.07 -24.04
CA GLY A 380 10.97 -4.66 -24.68
C GLY A 380 9.70 -5.23 -24.02
N PHE A 381 9.70 -5.45 -22.70
CA PHE A 381 8.57 -6.01 -21.96
C PHE A 381 7.51 -4.96 -21.58
N VAL A 382 7.22 -4.03 -22.47
CA VAL A 382 6.23 -2.97 -22.27
C VAL A 382 5.44 -2.75 -23.56
N GLY A 383 4.16 -2.44 -23.43
CA GLY A 383 3.30 -2.05 -24.57
C GLY A 383 2.79 -3.21 -25.43
N ARG A 384 2.90 -4.45 -25.00
CA ARG A 384 2.43 -5.62 -25.73
C ARG A 384 1.83 -6.70 -24.84
N ASP A 385 1.13 -7.63 -25.44
CA ASP A 385 0.40 -8.71 -24.76
C ASP A 385 1.34 -9.51 -23.86
N LYS A 386 0.85 -9.87 -22.67
CA LYS A 386 1.58 -10.66 -21.64
C LYS A 386 2.90 -10.06 -21.17
N CYS A 387 3.08 -8.75 -21.38
CA CYS A 387 4.25 -8.00 -20.94
C CYS A 387 3.85 -6.79 -20.13
N GLY A 388 4.66 -6.44 -19.13
CA GLY A 388 4.42 -5.19 -18.41
C GLY A 388 5.25 -4.98 -17.15
N LEU A 389 5.14 -3.73 -16.70
CA LEU A 389 5.62 -3.24 -15.42
C LEU A 389 4.42 -3.13 -14.48
N MET A 390 4.46 -3.82 -13.34
CA MET A 390 3.35 -3.86 -12.40
C MET A 390 3.78 -3.53 -10.97
N PRO A 391 3.80 -2.23 -10.59
CA PRO A 391 3.84 -1.85 -9.19
C PRO A 391 2.54 -2.29 -8.51
N ILE A 392 2.52 -3.51 -7.95
CA ILE A 392 1.31 -4.05 -7.32
C ILE A 392 1.03 -3.33 -6.00
N ARG A 393 0.06 -2.42 -6.02
CA ARG A 393 -0.29 -1.58 -4.89
C ARG A 393 -0.92 -2.40 -3.76
N GLY A 394 -0.75 -1.92 -2.52
CA GLY A 394 -1.24 -2.64 -1.33
C GLY A 394 -2.74 -2.48 -1.11
N HIS A 395 -3.18 -1.27 -0.78
CA HIS A 395 -4.54 -0.97 -0.33
C HIS A 395 -5.48 -0.59 -1.48
N SER A 396 -6.78 -0.87 -1.29
CA SER A 396 -7.83 -0.39 -2.18
C SER A 396 -7.85 1.14 -2.23
N GLY A 397 -8.13 1.71 -3.40
CA GLY A 397 -8.22 3.17 -3.60
C GLY A 397 -6.89 3.92 -3.66
N VAL A 398 -5.75 3.29 -3.33
CA VAL A 398 -4.45 3.99 -3.26
C VAL A 398 -3.98 4.55 -4.61
N GLN A 399 -4.31 3.91 -5.71
CA GLN A 399 -4.01 4.40 -7.06
C GLN A 399 -4.79 5.70 -7.34
N GLY A 400 -6.10 5.69 -7.11
CA GLY A 400 -6.97 6.85 -7.29
C GLY A 400 -6.59 8.04 -6.42
N GLY A 401 -6.09 7.82 -5.20
CA GLY A 401 -5.73 8.91 -4.30
C GLY A 401 -4.73 9.89 -4.88
N ALA A 402 -3.68 9.40 -5.54
CA ALA A 402 -2.70 10.24 -6.22
C ALA A 402 -3.28 10.85 -7.52
N GLU A 403 -4.08 10.08 -8.26
CA GLU A 403 -4.69 10.53 -9.52
C GLU A 403 -5.79 11.57 -9.33
N MET A 404 -6.51 11.51 -8.20
CA MET A 404 -7.48 12.55 -7.80
C MET A 404 -6.82 13.85 -7.29
N GLY A 405 -5.49 13.90 -7.22
CA GLY A 405 -4.76 15.07 -6.74
C GLY A 405 -4.73 15.23 -5.21
N ALA A 406 -5.11 14.22 -4.45
CA ALA A 406 -4.91 14.20 -3.01
C ALA A 406 -3.42 13.94 -2.68
N TYR A 407 -2.55 14.80 -3.19
CA TYR A 407 -1.10 14.63 -3.19
C TYR A 407 -0.41 15.99 -3.08
N ALA A 408 0.48 16.16 -2.10
CA ALA A 408 1.09 17.45 -1.78
C ALA A 408 1.94 18.04 -2.93
N THR A 409 2.37 17.19 -3.85
CA THR A 409 3.20 17.56 -5.00
C THR A 409 2.49 17.41 -6.35
N GLY A 410 1.16 17.18 -6.34
CA GLY A 410 0.39 16.94 -7.57
C GLY A 410 -1.05 17.39 -7.49
N LEU A 411 -1.54 17.94 -8.59
CA LEU A 411 -2.94 18.29 -8.86
C LEU A 411 -3.68 17.10 -9.48
N PRO A 412 -5.02 17.15 -9.63
CA PRO A 412 -5.78 16.10 -10.33
C PRO A 412 -5.18 15.73 -11.68
N GLY A 413 -5.24 14.44 -12.02
CA GLY A 413 -4.54 13.89 -13.20
C GLY A 413 -3.05 13.68 -12.98
N GLY A 414 -2.56 13.88 -11.74
CA GLY A 414 -1.13 13.78 -11.41
C GLY A 414 -0.29 14.88 -12.06
N LEU A 415 -0.90 16.00 -12.43
CA LEU A 415 -0.20 17.18 -12.94
C LEU A 415 0.70 17.77 -11.85
N PRO A 416 1.94 18.22 -12.16
CA PRO A 416 2.78 18.88 -11.19
C PRO A 416 2.14 20.21 -10.75
N ILE A 417 2.39 20.61 -9.51
CA ILE A 417 1.98 21.92 -9.02
C ILE A 417 2.94 22.95 -9.60
N THR A 418 2.42 23.75 -10.52
CA THR A 418 3.08 24.88 -11.17
C THR A 418 2.10 26.04 -11.29
N PRO A 419 2.53 27.28 -11.46
CA PRO A 419 1.61 28.42 -11.67
C PRO A 419 0.61 28.19 -12.82
N GLU A 420 1.05 27.59 -13.93
CA GLU A 420 0.21 27.28 -15.08
C GLU A 420 -0.88 26.24 -14.73
N ASN A 421 -0.51 25.14 -14.10
CA ASN A 421 -1.46 24.09 -13.72
C ASN A 421 -2.39 24.56 -12.60
N ALA A 422 -1.91 25.35 -11.65
CA ALA A 422 -2.73 25.96 -10.60
C ALA A 422 -3.76 26.94 -11.18
N ALA A 423 -3.37 27.77 -12.16
CA ALA A 423 -4.28 28.68 -12.87
C ALA A 423 -5.41 27.90 -13.57
N LYS A 424 -5.10 26.79 -14.25
CA LYS A 424 -6.10 25.91 -14.88
C LYS A 424 -7.17 25.46 -13.88
N PHE A 425 -6.80 25.03 -12.69
CA PHE A 425 -7.76 24.63 -11.67
C PHE A 425 -8.43 25.82 -10.97
N THR A 426 -7.77 26.96 -10.88
CA THR A 426 -8.38 28.23 -10.43
C THR A 426 -9.55 28.62 -11.32
N ASP A 427 -9.37 28.56 -12.65
CA ASP A 427 -10.42 28.83 -13.63
C ASP A 427 -11.55 27.79 -13.53
N MET A 428 -11.19 26.50 -13.41
CA MET A 428 -12.15 25.40 -13.34
C MET A 428 -13.01 25.45 -12.07
N TRP A 429 -12.42 25.70 -10.93
CA TRP A 429 -13.11 25.65 -9.63
C TRP A 429 -13.63 27.02 -9.19
N GLY A 430 -13.14 28.13 -9.80
CA GLY A 430 -13.56 29.50 -9.53
C GLY A 430 -13.09 30.05 -8.17
N PHE A 431 -12.01 29.52 -7.62
CA PHE A 431 -11.27 30.05 -6.47
C PHE A 431 -9.79 29.85 -6.67
N GLU A 432 -8.96 30.67 -6.06
CA GLU A 432 -7.50 30.61 -6.17
C GLU A 432 -6.95 29.28 -5.62
N VAL A 433 -6.16 28.59 -6.45
CA VAL A 433 -5.45 27.37 -6.10
C VAL A 433 -3.98 27.68 -5.88
N PRO A 434 -3.37 27.29 -4.74
CA PRO A 434 -1.95 27.56 -4.49
C PRO A 434 -1.06 26.90 -5.56
N ASP A 435 -0.02 27.61 -5.98
CA ASP A 435 0.87 27.23 -7.09
C ASP A 435 2.21 26.63 -6.65
N THR A 436 2.41 26.47 -5.34
CA THR A 436 3.62 25.88 -4.75
C THR A 436 3.31 24.52 -4.11
N PRO A 437 4.21 23.52 -4.23
CA PRO A 437 4.05 22.23 -3.56
C PRO A 437 3.83 22.37 -2.06
N GLY A 438 2.97 21.51 -1.52
CA GLY A 438 2.68 21.43 -0.09
C GLY A 438 3.61 20.47 0.67
N LEU A 439 3.39 20.39 1.98
CA LEU A 439 4.06 19.45 2.86
C LEU A 439 3.58 18.02 2.60
N THR A 440 4.51 17.08 2.42
CA THR A 440 4.16 15.66 2.35
C THR A 440 3.72 15.14 3.71
N ALA A 441 3.11 13.95 3.75
CA ALA A 441 2.64 13.34 5.00
C ALA A 441 3.73 13.30 6.10
N THR A 442 4.96 12.99 5.73
CA THR A 442 6.10 12.99 6.66
C THR A 442 6.54 14.40 7.05
N ASP A 443 6.54 15.33 6.09
CA ASP A 443 6.92 16.72 6.35
C ASP A 443 5.89 17.46 7.23
N MET A 444 4.59 17.05 7.16
CA MET A 444 3.56 17.55 8.08
C MET A 444 3.85 17.17 9.54
N ILE A 445 4.33 15.95 9.78
CA ILE A 445 4.69 15.50 11.14
C ILE A 445 5.96 16.23 11.62
N ASP A 446 6.95 16.43 10.75
CA ASP A 446 8.12 17.22 11.08
C ASP A 446 7.77 18.69 11.41
N ALA A 447 6.89 19.29 10.60
CA ALA A 447 6.40 20.64 10.84
C ALA A 447 5.62 20.77 12.16
N ALA A 448 4.78 19.77 12.46
CA ALA A 448 4.08 19.70 13.74
C ALA A 448 5.06 19.56 14.91
N HIS A 449 6.08 18.71 14.76
CA HIS A 449 7.12 18.54 15.78
C HIS A 449 7.92 19.83 16.06
N ARG A 450 8.20 20.63 15.03
CA ARG A 450 8.89 21.92 15.16
C ARG A 450 7.98 23.07 15.61
N GLY A 451 6.64 22.86 15.64
CA GLY A 451 5.67 23.93 15.88
C GLY A 451 5.40 24.82 14.65
N ASP A 452 5.75 24.34 13.45
CA ASP A 452 5.51 25.02 12.16
C ASP A 452 4.13 24.68 11.57
N LEU A 453 3.41 23.73 12.15
CA LEU A 453 2.04 23.34 11.79
C LEU A 453 1.14 23.47 13.01
N ASP A 454 0.01 24.18 12.86
CA ASP A 454 -0.93 24.47 13.96
C ASP A 454 -2.05 23.40 14.06
N ALA A 455 -2.48 22.84 12.91
CA ALA A 455 -3.59 21.92 12.87
C ALA A 455 -3.38 20.77 11.88
N LEU A 456 -4.02 19.62 12.17
CA LEU A 456 -4.03 18.45 11.28
C LEU A 456 -5.44 17.90 11.15
N VAL A 457 -5.89 17.74 9.90
CA VAL A 457 -7.11 17.01 9.55
C VAL A 457 -6.71 15.64 9.01
N SER A 458 -7.07 14.56 9.72
CA SER A 458 -6.72 13.20 9.34
C SER A 458 -7.98 12.39 9.03
N SER A 459 -8.16 11.99 7.78
CA SER A 459 -9.23 11.06 7.41
C SER A 459 -8.69 9.65 7.36
N GLY A 460 -8.99 8.88 8.41
CA GLY A 460 -8.38 7.58 8.66
C GLY A 460 -6.88 7.65 8.92
N GLY A 461 -6.22 6.50 8.85
CA GLY A 461 -4.80 6.38 9.11
C GLY A 461 -4.45 6.39 10.61
N ASN A 462 -3.18 6.18 10.91
CA ASN A 462 -2.64 6.27 12.27
C ASN A 462 -1.13 6.51 12.19
N PHE A 463 -0.67 7.73 12.35
CA PHE A 463 0.74 8.09 12.24
C PHE A 463 1.63 7.34 13.24
N LEU A 464 1.10 7.02 14.43
CA LEU A 464 1.84 6.23 15.43
C LEU A 464 2.15 4.80 14.98
N GLU A 465 1.41 4.30 13.98
CA GLU A 465 1.61 2.95 13.44
C GLU A 465 2.23 2.97 12.05
N VAL A 466 1.98 4.01 11.25
CA VAL A 466 2.41 4.00 9.84
C VAL A 466 3.77 4.63 9.59
N LEU A 467 4.25 5.51 10.46
CA LEU A 467 5.54 6.19 10.32
C LEU A 467 6.61 5.60 11.23
N PRO A 468 7.91 5.80 10.90
CA PRO A 468 9.01 5.55 11.82
C PRO A 468 8.87 6.33 13.12
N ASP A 469 9.51 5.84 14.17
CA ASP A 469 9.56 6.44 15.50
C ASP A 469 8.19 6.92 16.04
N PRO A 470 7.39 6.00 16.64
CA PRO A 470 6.08 6.35 17.20
C PRO A 470 6.16 7.40 18.33
N ALA A 471 7.30 7.55 19.01
CA ALA A 471 7.49 8.55 20.07
C ALA A 471 7.59 9.94 19.45
N TYR A 472 8.38 10.10 18.40
CA TYR A 472 8.47 11.33 17.62
C TYR A 472 7.11 11.76 17.07
N CYS A 473 6.37 10.82 16.47
CA CYS A 473 5.03 11.10 15.97
C CYS A 473 4.06 11.51 17.08
N ARG A 474 4.14 10.89 18.26
CA ARG A 474 3.31 11.24 19.43
C ARG A 474 3.59 12.66 19.90
N GLU A 475 4.87 13.02 19.99
CA GLU A 475 5.28 14.37 20.37
C GLU A 475 4.79 15.41 19.36
N ALA A 476 4.96 15.15 18.06
CA ALA A 476 4.44 16.01 17.00
C ALA A 476 2.94 16.26 17.13
N LEU A 477 2.16 15.17 17.32
CA LEU A 477 0.70 15.28 17.47
C LEU A 477 0.29 16.01 18.76
N SER A 478 1.07 15.92 19.84
CA SER A 478 0.75 16.58 21.11
C SER A 478 0.88 18.12 21.06
N ARG A 479 1.70 18.64 20.16
CA ARG A 479 1.96 20.08 19.98
C ARG A 479 0.91 20.80 19.13
N LEU A 480 0.07 20.05 18.40
CA LEU A 480 -0.95 20.64 17.54
C LEU A 480 -2.09 21.28 18.35
N ARG A 481 -2.47 22.49 17.98
CA ARG A 481 -3.56 23.27 18.58
C ARG A 481 -4.94 22.71 18.24
N LEU A 482 -5.07 22.04 17.08
CA LEU A 482 -6.28 21.36 16.66
C LEU A 482 -5.95 20.06 15.92
N ARG A 483 -6.61 18.97 16.31
CA ARG A 483 -6.63 17.71 15.56
C ARG A 483 -8.05 17.33 15.22
N VAL A 484 -8.34 17.18 13.93
CA VAL A 484 -9.62 16.70 13.43
C VAL A 484 -9.42 15.30 12.86
N HIS A 485 -10.03 14.31 13.48
CA HIS A 485 -9.98 12.92 13.04
C HIS A 485 -11.33 12.51 12.45
N ILE A 486 -11.33 12.18 11.17
CA ILE A 486 -12.48 11.66 10.42
C ILE A 486 -12.24 10.16 10.26
N ASP A 487 -13.05 9.31 10.89
CA ASP A 487 -12.84 7.85 10.82
C ASP A 487 -14.13 7.09 11.11
N ILE A 488 -14.10 5.79 10.79
CA ILE A 488 -15.18 4.86 11.10
C ILE A 488 -15.01 4.21 12.49
N VAL A 489 -13.80 4.17 13.02
CA VAL A 489 -13.42 3.52 14.29
C VAL A 489 -12.41 4.35 15.07
N LEU A 490 -12.23 4.02 16.35
CA LEU A 490 -11.24 4.66 17.19
C LEU A 490 -9.83 4.15 16.87
N SER A 491 -8.84 5.05 16.84
CA SER A 491 -7.42 4.74 16.70
C SER A 491 -6.57 5.37 17.81
N SER A 492 -5.36 4.85 18.02
CA SER A 492 -4.49 5.30 19.12
C SER A 492 -4.03 6.77 18.97
N GLN A 493 -3.90 7.29 17.75
CA GLN A 493 -3.52 8.71 17.56
C GLN A 493 -4.60 9.70 18.04
N MET A 494 -5.88 9.29 18.04
CA MET A 494 -6.98 10.11 18.54
C MET A 494 -6.91 10.33 20.05
N LEU A 495 -6.27 9.39 20.75
CA LEU A 495 -6.14 9.37 22.21
C LEU A 495 -4.89 10.09 22.72
N VAL A 496 -3.98 10.51 21.84
CA VAL A 496 -2.77 11.25 22.24
C VAL A 496 -3.18 12.48 23.03
N PRO A 497 -2.67 12.67 24.28
CA PRO A 497 -2.87 13.92 25.00
C PRO A 497 -2.12 15.06 24.26
N GLY A 498 -2.54 16.29 24.46
CA GLY A 498 -1.89 17.42 23.80
C GLY A 498 -2.43 18.77 24.28
N GLU A 499 -1.81 19.81 23.76
CA GLU A 499 -2.10 21.19 24.12
C GLU A 499 -3.37 21.76 23.47
N GLY A 500 -3.90 21.07 22.49
CA GLY A 500 -5.00 21.53 21.67
C GLY A 500 -6.26 20.67 21.73
N ASP A 501 -7.28 21.13 21.04
CA ASP A 501 -8.56 20.47 20.90
C ASP A 501 -8.47 19.26 19.97
N VAL A 502 -9.27 18.22 20.26
CA VAL A 502 -9.39 17.02 19.44
C VAL A 502 -10.85 16.78 19.06
N LEU A 503 -11.13 16.77 17.77
CA LEU A 503 -12.41 16.43 17.19
C LEU A 503 -12.39 15.02 16.62
N LEU A 504 -13.42 14.21 16.93
CA LEU A 504 -13.72 12.96 16.24
C LEU A 504 -14.98 13.15 15.41
N LEU A 505 -14.88 12.96 14.11
CA LEU A 505 -16.00 13.10 13.18
C LEU A 505 -16.31 11.73 12.55
N PRO A 506 -17.51 11.17 12.77
CA PRO A 506 -17.87 9.84 12.33
C PRO A 506 -18.05 9.77 10.82
N ALA A 507 -17.33 8.85 10.18
CA ALA A 507 -17.40 8.61 8.74
C ALA A 507 -18.30 7.42 8.37
N GLN A 508 -18.90 7.49 7.19
CA GLN A 508 -19.56 6.37 6.52
C GLN A 508 -18.53 5.46 5.85
N THR A 509 -18.84 4.17 5.77
CA THR A 509 -18.08 3.27 4.87
C THR A 509 -18.52 3.49 3.42
N ARG A 510 -17.69 3.05 2.46
CA ARG A 510 -18.03 3.14 1.03
C ARG A 510 -19.37 2.50 0.66
N TYR A 511 -19.80 1.49 1.40
CA TYR A 511 -21.04 0.78 1.15
C TYR A 511 -22.30 1.51 1.64
N GLU A 512 -22.12 2.55 2.45
CA GLU A 512 -23.18 3.37 3.02
C GLU A 512 -23.45 4.66 2.23
N MET A 513 -22.57 5.01 1.27
CA MET A 513 -22.62 6.27 0.55
C MET A 513 -23.69 6.25 -0.54
N VAL A 514 -24.66 7.15 -0.41
CA VAL A 514 -25.77 7.32 -1.35
C VAL A 514 -25.24 7.68 -2.74
N GLY A 515 -25.76 7.04 -3.76
CA GLY A 515 -25.32 7.20 -5.16
C GLY A 515 -24.11 6.38 -5.54
N GLY A 516 -23.61 5.53 -4.63
CA GLY A 516 -22.43 4.70 -4.84
C GLY A 516 -21.16 5.51 -5.03
N VAL A 517 -20.04 4.83 -5.16
CA VAL A 517 -18.70 5.44 -5.28
C VAL A 517 -17.81 4.63 -6.21
N THR A 518 -16.65 5.17 -6.56
CA THR A 518 -15.68 4.50 -7.43
C THR A 518 -14.34 4.30 -6.73
N GLU A 519 -13.59 3.27 -7.14
CA GLU A 519 -12.18 3.11 -6.78
C GLU A 519 -11.35 2.76 -8.01
N THR A 520 -10.05 3.05 -7.96
CA THR A 520 -9.11 2.68 -9.01
C THR A 520 -8.20 1.57 -8.55
N SER A 521 -8.23 0.44 -9.27
CA SER A 521 -7.37 -0.72 -9.01
C SER A 521 -5.94 -0.52 -9.51
N THR A 522 -5.03 -1.41 -9.13
CA THR A 522 -3.64 -1.42 -9.64
C THR A 522 -3.57 -1.46 -11.17
N GLU A 523 -4.46 -2.21 -11.83
CA GLU A 523 -4.48 -2.32 -13.30
C GLU A 523 -5.17 -1.14 -14.00
N ARG A 524 -5.32 0.00 -13.32
CA ARG A 524 -5.92 1.23 -13.91
C ARG A 524 -7.42 1.10 -14.20
N ARG A 525 -8.10 0.20 -13.53
CA ARG A 525 -9.52 0.02 -13.67
C ARG A 525 -10.28 0.81 -12.63
N ILE A 526 -11.12 1.71 -13.10
CA ILE A 526 -12.08 2.48 -12.30
C ILE A 526 -13.31 1.62 -12.13
N ILE A 527 -13.68 1.27 -10.91
CA ILE A 527 -14.71 0.29 -10.59
C ILE A 527 -15.79 0.97 -9.77
N PHE A 528 -17.04 0.83 -10.18
CA PHE A 528 -18.17 1.34 -9.42
C PHE A 528 -18.56 0.40 -8.28
N SER A 529 -18.61 0.89 -7.05
CA SER A 529 -19.15 0.21 -5.88
C SER A 529 -20.52 0.81 -5.54
N PRO A 530 -21.62 0.05 -5.73
CA PRO A 530 -22.95 0.57 -5.40
C PRO A 530 -23.11 0.79 -3.91
N GLU A 531 -24.05 1.66 -3.54
CA GLU A 531 -24.60 1.68 -2.19
C GLU A 531 -25.21 0.32 -1.87
N VAL A 532 -24.93 -0.19 -0.68
CA VAL A 532 -25.45 -1.49 -0.22
C VAL A 532 -26.46 -1.24 0.90
N GLU A 533 -27.68 -1.72 0.70
CA GLU A 533 -28.74 -1.62 1.68
C GLU A 533 -28.36 -2.29 3.01
N GLY A 534 -28.37 -1.53 4.10
CA GLY A 534 -28.00 -1.99 5.43
C GLY A 534 -28.15 -0.91 6.48
N PRO A 535 -27.79 -1.20 7.73
CA PRO A 535 -27.88 -0.20 8.81
C PRO A 535 -26.92 0.96 8.55
N ARG A 536 -27.32 2.13 9.01
CA ARG A 536 -26.49 3.34 9.10
C ARG A 536 -26.10 3.56 10.56
N ILE A 537 -24.89 4.04 10.79
CA ILE A 537 -24.36 4.18 12.16
C ILE A 537 -24.50 5.64 12.60
N GLY A 538 -25.35 5.86 13.62
CA GLY A 538 -25.52 7.16 14.27
C GLY A 538 -25.76 8.30 13.27
N GLU A 539 -24.94 9.33 13.40
CA GLU A 539 -24.97 10.54 12.57
C GLU A 539 -23.77 10.59 11.59
N ALA A 540 -23.19 9.44 11.21
CA ALA A 540 -22.01 9.39 10.34
C ALA A 540 -22.29 9.99 8.95
N TRP A 541 -21.36 10.81 8.46
CA TRP A 541 -21.40 11.42 7.13
C TRP A 541 -20.33 10.84 6.20
N PRO A 542 -20.53 10.88 4.87
CA PRO A 542 -19.47 10.54 3.93
C PRO A 542 -18.33 11.58 4.00
N GLU A 543 -17.09 11.15 3.87
CA GLU A 543 -15.93 12.03 4.03
C GLU A 543 -15.94 13.21 3.04
N TRP A 544 -16.41 12.99 1.79
CA TRP A 544 -16.52 14.08 0.82
C TRP A 544 -17.40 15.23 1.37
N LYS A 545 -18.49 14.90 2.04
CA LYS A 545 -19.39 15.91 2.64
C LYS A 545 -18.74 16.60 3.83
N ILE A 546 -18.06 15.83 4.70
CA ILE A 546 -17.35 16.40 5.86
C ILE A 546 -16.34 17.45 5.41
N PHE A 547 -15.49 17.12 4.44
CA PHE A 547 -14.47 18.05 3.93
C PHE A 547 -15.08 19.29 3.26
N THR A 548 -16.11 19.11 2.44
CA THR A 548 -16.75 20.24 1.72
C THR A 548 -17.52 21.16 2.66
N GLU A 549 -18.23 20.63 3.66
CA GLU A 549 -18.91 21.44 4.67
C GLU A 549 -17.92 22.17 5.58
N LEU A 550 -16.82 21.50 5.98
CA LEU A 550 -15.76 22.14 6.74
C LEU A 550 -15.16 23.33 5.99
N ALA A 551 -14.83 23.15 4.70
CA ALA A 551 -14.32 24.23 3.88
C ALA A 551 -15.35 25.35 3.65
N ALA A 552 -16.62 25.00 3.43
CA ALA A 552 -17.72 25.95 3.26
C ALA A 552 -17.99 26.77 4.54
N GLN A 553 -17.85 26.18 5.73
CA GLN A 553 -17.96 26.87 7.01
C GLN A 553 -16.77 27.77 7.28
N THR A 554 -15.57 27.37 6.85
CA THR A 554 -14.34 28.16 7.03
C THR A 554 -14.30 29.35 6.07
N ARG A 555 -14.78 29.18 4.82
CA ARG A 555 -14.83 30.16 3.75
C ARG A 555 -16.24 30.26 3.13
N PRO A 556 -17.21 30.87 3.82
CA PRO A 556 -18.61 30.93 3.36
C PRO A 556 -18.80 31.59 1.98
N GLU A 557 -17.93 32.53 1.61
CA GLU A 557 -17.98 33.27 0.34
C GLU A 557 -17.75 32.41 -0.91
N ILE A 558 -17.11 31.22 -0.76
CA ILE A 558 -16.90 30.28 -1.87
C ILE A 558 -17.68 28.96 -1.69
N SER A 559 -18.58 28.90 -0.72
CA SER A 559 -19.29 27.66 -0.36
C SER A 559 -20.01 27.01 -1.54
N ALA A 560 -20.65 27.80 -2.44
CA ALA A 560 -21.32 27.31 -3.64
C ALA A 560 -20.38 26.64 -4.66
N LYS A 561 -19.09 26.95 -4.61
CA LYS A 561 -18.06 26.39 -5.50
C LYS A 561 -17.45 25.09 -4.97
N ILE A 562 -17.63 24.83 -3.66
CA ILE A 562 -17.03 23.70 -2.96
C ILE A 562 -18.03 22.56 -2.76
N ARG A 563 -19.29 22.89 -2.45
CA ARG A 563 -20.34 21.91 -2.14
C ARG A 563 -20.73 21.07 -3.35
N PHE A 564 -21.04 19.81 -3.08
CA PHE A 564 -21.63 18.88 -4.03
C PHE A 564 -22.97 18.38 -3.53
N THR A 565 -23.87 18.05 -4.45
CA THR A 565 -25.18 17.47 -4.14
C THR A 565 -25.13 15.95 -3.93
N GLY A 566 -24.05 15.30 -4.36
CA GLY A 566 -23.84 13.86 -4.23
C GLY A 566 -22.68 13.35 -5.08
N THR A 567 -22.39 12.06 -4.94
CA THR A 567 -21.28 11.40 -5.63
C THR A 567 -21.37 11.43 -7.17
N PRO A 568 -22.55 11.39 -7.83
CA PRO A 568 -22.64 11.54 -9.29
C PRO A 568 -22.11 12.90 -9.78
N GLN A 569 -22.38 13.99 -9.05
CA GLN A 569 -21.86 15.31 -9.42
C GLN A 569 -20.34 15.36 -9.26
N ILE A 570 -19.80 14.70 -8.22
CA ILE A 570 -18.35 14.60 -8.02
C ILE A 570 -17.71 13.84 -9.19
N ARG A 571 -18.27 12.70 -9.62
CA ARG A 571 -17.78 11.94 -10.78
C ARG A 571 -17.80 12.76 -12.07
N ALA A 572 -18.85 13.54 -12.29
CA ALA A 572 -18.93 14.43 -13.46
C ALA A 572 -17.87 15.55 -13.45
N GLU A 573 -17.45 16.01 -12.27
CA GLU A 573 -16.34 16.97 -12.15
C GLU A 573 -14.97 16.29 -12.27
N ILE A 574 -14.80 15.07 -11.72
CA ILE A 574 -13.59 14.25 -11.90
C ILE A 574 -13.29 14.02 -13.38
N GLU A 575 -14.30 13.65 -14.17
CA GLU A 575 -14.14 13.40 -15.61
C GLU A 575 -13.57 14.62 -16.36
N LYS A 576 -13.96 15.82 -15.95
CA LYS A 576 -13.42 17.08 -16.51
C LYS A 576 -12.02 17.39 -16.00
N ALA A 577 -11.77 17.13 -14.72
CA ALA A 577 -10.50 17.44 -14.04
C ALA A 577 -9.38 16.45 -14.42
N VAL A 578 -9.73 15.21 -14.71
CA VAL A 578 -8.81 14.10 -15.01
C VAL A 578 -9.22 13.44 -16.32
N PRO A 579 -8.78 13.96 -17.48
CA PRO A 579 -9.27 13.52 -18.79
C PRO A 579 -9.15 12.02 -19.06
N PHE A 580 -8.11 11.36 -18.55
CA PHE A 580 -7.97 9.90 -18.71
C PHE A 580 -8.96 9.07 -17.85
N TYR A 581 -9.79 9.73 -17.02
CA TYR A 581 -10.94 9.11 -16.31
C TYR A 581 -12.24 9.22 -17.11
N GLU A 582 -12.15 9.48 -18.40
CA GLU A 582 -13.31 9.50 -19.32
C GLU A 582 -14.20 8.27 -19.10
N GLY A 583 -15.50 8.47 -18.97
CA GLY A 583 -16.50 7.45 -18.70
C GLY A 583 -16.83 7.24 -17.21
N ILE A 584 -16.09 7.85 -16.26
CA ILE A 584 -16.38 7.70 -14.82
C ILE A 584 -17.76 8.27 -14.46
N ALA A 585 -18.20 9.34 -15.10
CA ALA A 585 -19.51 9.97 -14.86
C ALA A 585 -20.68 9.03 -15.17
N GLY A 586 -20.51 8.10 -16.11
CA GLY A 586 -21.51 7.11 -16.51
C GLY A 586 -21.63 5.90 -15.59
N LEU A 587 -20.68 5.68 -14.69
CA LEU A 587 -20.65 4.52 -13.80
C LEU A 587 -21.73 4.64 -12.73
N SER A 588 -22.68 3.70 -12.70
CA SER A 588 -23.87 3.80 -11.82
C SER A 588 -24.41 2.46 -11.33
N LYS A 589 -23.95 1.32 -11.88
CA LYS A 589 -24.46 0.00 -11.58
C LYS A 589 -23.36 -0.98 -11.18
N PHE A 590 -23.71 -1.99 -10.44
CA PHE A 590 -22.83 -3.14 -10.19
C PHE A 590 -22.34 -3.72 -11.52
N GLY A 591 -21.04 -3.92 -11.65
CA GLY A 591 -20.37 -4.38 -12.87
C GLY A 591 -19.82 -3.27 -13.75
N ASP A 592 -20.28 -2.03 -13.57
CA ASP A 592 -19.75 -0.90 -14.34
C ASP A 592 -18.29 -0.64 -13.97
N ASN A 593 -17.46 -0.52 -15.01
CA ASN A 593 -16.05 -0.18 -14.85
C ASN A 593 -15.47 0.39 -16.15
N VAL A 594 -14.37 1.13 -16.02
CA VAL A 594 -13.57 1.66 -17.13
C VAL A 594 -12.10 1.40 -16.84
N GLN A 595 -11.35 0.88 -17.79
CA GLN A 595 -9.89 0.75 -17.71
C GLN A 595 -9.24 1.81 -18.59
N TYR A 596 -8.74 2.89 -17.98
CA TYR A 596 -8.12 3.97 -18.74
C TYR A 596 -6.82 3.51 -19.42
N GLY A 597 -6.61 4.00 -20.66
CA GLY A 597 -5.49 3.59 -21.49
C GLY A 597 -5.57 2.15 -22.02
N GLY A 598 -6.73 1.48 -21.88
CA GLY A 598 -6.94 0.12 -22.34
C GLY A 598 -6.17 -0.94 -21.54
N ARG A 599 -6.04 -2.14 -22.08
CA ARG A 599 -5.37 -3.27 -21.41
C ARG A 599 -3.87 -3.02 -21.22
N HIS A 600 -3.21 -2.43 -22.23
CA HIS A 600 -1.77 -2.14 -22.23
C HIS A 600 -1.55 -0.65 -22.47
N LEU A 601 -0.81 0.00 -21.58
CA LEU A 601 -0.27 1.32 -21.88
C LEU A 601 0.85 1.18 -22.92
N PHE A 602 0.98 2.19 -23.79
CA PHE A 602 2.04 2.27 -24.82
C PHE A 602 1.92 1.19 -25.91
N ALA A 603 0.71 0.66 -26.16
CA ALA A 603 0.48 -0.31 -27.24
C ALA A 603 0.78 0.26 -28.63
N ASP A 604 0.71 1.58 -28.80
CA ASP A 604 1.14 2.32 -30.00
C ASP A 604 2.68 2.47 -30.10
N GLY A 605 3.41 1.99 -29.10
CA GLY A 605 4.87 2.08 -29.00
C GLY A 605 5.40 3.46 -28.62
N ARG A 606 4.55 4.39 -28.17
CA ARG A 606 4.96 5.73 -27.71
C ARG A 606 4.78 5.83 -26.21
N PHE A 607 5.83 6.25 -25.51
CA PHE A 607 5.79 6.52 -24.08
C PHE A 607 5.23 7.93 -23.82
N GLN A 608 4.69 8.16 -22.62
CA GLN A 608 4.13 9.46 -22.22
C GLN A 608 5.23 10.42 -21.71
N THR A 609 6.42 10.31 -22.24
CA THR A 609 7.55 11.24 -22.07
C THR A 609 7.48 12.35 -23.12
N PRO A 610 8.17 13.49 -22.92
CA PRO A 610 8.12 14.59 -23.88
C PRO A 610 8.55 14.25 -25.32
N ASP A 611 9.49 13.30 -25.47
CA ASP A 611 10.01 12.82 -26.74
C ASP A 611 9.33 11.53 -27.23
N GLY A 612 8.45 10.95 -26.44
CA GLY A 612 7.76 9.69 -26.75
C GLY A 612 8.62 8.44 -26.55
N LEU A 613 9.80 8.56 -25.95
CA LEU A 613 10.75 7.45 -25.75
C LEU A 613 10.77 7.00 -24.28
N GLY A 614 10.94 5.70 -24.06
CA GLY A 614 11.27 5.15 -22.74
C GLY A 614 12.70 5.53 -22.35
N ARG A 615 12.91 5.94 -21.10
CA ARG A 615 14.21 6.43 -20.64
C ARG A 615 14.90 5.43 -19.73
N PHE A 616 16.05 4.97 -20.14
CA PHE A 616 16.98 4.29 -19.26
C PHE A 616 17.57 5.26 -18.23
N SER A 617 17.91 4.74 -17.07
CA SER A 617 18.53 5.52 -15.99
C SER A 617 19.78 4.77 -15.47
N ALA A 618 20.94 5.39 -15.56
CA ALA A 618 22.12 4.87 -14.89
C ALA A 618 21.89 4.92 -13.36
N VAL A 619 21.92 3.78 -12.70
CA VAL A 619 21.70 3.64 -11.27
C VAL A 619 22.95 3.08 -10.62
N GLU A 620 23.49 3.82 -9.67
CA GLU A 620 24.64 3.38 -8.89
C GLU A 620 24.19 2.57 -7.68
N PRO A 621 24.84 1.44 -7.39
CA PRO A 621 24.60 0.68 -6.18
C PRO A 621 24.89 1.54 -4.94
N PRO A 622 24.02 1.53 -3.92
CA PRO A 622 24.25 2.32 -2.71
C PRO A 622 25.44 1.74 -1.92
N ALA A 623 26.26 2.62 -1.34
CA ALA A 623 27.28 2.21 -0.39
C ALA A 623 26.58 1.78 0.93
N LEU A 624 26.43 0.48 1.15
CA LEU A 624 25.87 -0.09 2.36
C LEU A 624 26.99 -0.60 3.28
N GLU A 625 27.35 0.21 4.27
CA GLU A 625 28.24 -0.26 5.34
C GLU A 625 27.50 -1.22 6.27
N ARG A 626 28.04 -2.40 6.47
CA ARG A 626 27.55 -3.41 7.41
C ARG A 626 28.66 -3.78 8.38
N PRO A 627 28.84 -3.03 9.48
CA PRO A 627 29.83 -3.36 10.49
C PRO A 627 29.64 -4.78 11.03
N ASP A 628 30.74 -5.42 11.40
CA ASP A 628 30.74 -6.77 11.96
C ASP A 628 29.80 -6.87 13.17
N GLY A 629 29.05 -7.96 13.25
CA GLY A 629 28.10 -8.20 14.32
C GLY A 629 26.76 -7.44 14.18
N THR A 630 26.57 -6.69 13.09
CA THR A 630 25.30 -6.01 12.79
C THR A 630 24.44 -6.80 11.80
N PHE A 631 23.15 -6.50 11.82
CA PHE A 631 22.13 -7.09 10.96
C PHE A 631 21.28 -6.01 10.34
N MET A 632 20.89 -6.18 9.09
CA MET A 632 19.89 -5.32 8.46
C MET A 632 18.49 -5.84 8.77
N VAL A 633 17.71 -5.04 9.49
CA VAL A 633 16.29 -5.32 9.76
C VAL A 633 15.42 -4.71 8.67
N ALA A 634 14.47 -5.48 8.14
CA ALA A 634 13.34 -4.97 7.38
C ALA A 634 12.04 -5.22 8.14
N THR A 635 11.13 -4.26 8.10
CA THR A 635 9.78 -4.47 8.64
C THR A 635 8.92 -5.20 7.62
N ARG A 636 8.10 -6.17 8.07
CA ARG A 636 7.24 -6.99 7.21
C ARG A 636 5.79 -6.98 7.66
N ARG A 637 4.90 -7.31 6.71
CA ARG A 637 3.48 -7.56 6.99
C ARG A 637 3.20 -9.03 6.77
N GLY A 638 2.63 -9.69 7.81
CA GLY A 638 2.15 -11.06 7.71
C GLY A 638 0.75 -11.13 7.11
N LYS A 639 0.36 -12.31 6.64
CA LYS A 639 -1.04 -12.57 6.26
C LYS A 639 -1.93 -12.53 7.49
N GLN A 640 -3.05 -11.80 7.41
CA GLN A 640 -3.95 -11.56 8.55
C GLN A 640 -3.26 -10.90 9.76
N PHE A 641 -2.13 -10.24 9.52
CA PHE A 641 -1.20 -9.82 10.53
C PHE A 641 -0.54 -8.49 10.10
N ASN A 642 -1.37 -7.47 10.01
CA ASN A 642 -1.02 -6.14 9.49
C ASN A 642 -1.93 -5.08 10.14
N SER A 643 -1.90 -3.85 9.64
CA SER A 643 -2.75 -2.76 10.13
C SER A 643 -4.25 -2.98 9.98
N MET A 644 -4.67 -3.86 9.08
CA MET A 644 -6.09 -4.11 8.79
C MET A 644 -6.64 -5.31 9.55
N VAL A 645 -5.85 -6.38 9.69
CA VAL A 645 -6.24 -7.64 10.31
C VAL A 645 -5.27 -7.98 11.42
N HIS A 646 -5.79 -8.12 12.63
CA HIS A 646 -5.01 -8.30 13.86
C HIS A 646 -5.20 -9.71 14.43
N GLU A 647 -4.73 -10.72 13.71
CA GLU A 647 -4.70 -12.09 14.23
C GLU A 647 -3.57 -12.25 15.25
N ARG A 648 -3.64 -13.33 16.05
CA ARG A 648 -2.62 -13.62 17.05
C ARG A 648 -1.36 -14.24 16.46
N ARG A 649 -1.47 -14.93 15.34
CA ARG A 649 -0.37 -15.64 14.67
C ARG A 649 -0.48 -15.51 13.15
N ASP A 650 0.67 -15.36 12.51
CA ASP A 650 0.76 -15.40 11.05
C ASP A 650 0.35 -16.79 10.54
N ALA A 651 -0.50 -16.81 9.52
CA ALA A 651 -1.08 -18.04 9.00
C ALA A 651 -0.06 -18.93 8.27
N PHE A 652 1.02 -18.40 7.74
CA PHE A 652 1.99 -19.14 6.93
C PHE A 652 3.16 -19.71 7.74
N ASN A 653 3.73 -18.93 8.65
CA ASN A 653 4.94 -19.32 9.39
C ASN A 653 4.70 -19.47 10.90
N ASN A 654 3.44 -19.29 11.36
CA ASN A 654 3.07 -19.38 12.77
C ASN A 654 3.74 -18.32 13.68
N ALA A 655 4.35 -17.27 13.11
CA ALA A 655 4.97 -16.20 13.88
C ALA A 655 3.96 -15.50 14.79
N VAL A 656 4.40 -15.11 15.96
CA VAL A 656 3.73 -14.14 16.83
C VAL A 656 4.16 -12.73 16.42
N ARG A 657 3.46 -11.69 16.90
CA ARG A 657 3.77 -10.31 16.47
C ARG A 657 5.14 -9.84 16.88
N GLU A 658 5.63 -10.28 18.03
CA GLU A 658 6.97 -10.00 18.54
C GLU A 658 8.08 -10.91 17.94
N ALA A 659 7.78 -11.70 16.90
CA ALA A 659 8.78 -12.57 16.30
C ALA A 659 9.88 -11.77 15.58
N VAL A 660 11.12 -12.18 15.81
CA VAL A 660 12.32 -11.76 15.08
C VAL A 660 12.70 -12.92 14.15
N LEU A 661 12.38 -12.80 12.87
CA LEU A 661 12.75 -13.81 11.88
C LEU A 661 14.25 -13.68 11.60
N MET A 662 14.97 -14.79 11.71
CA MET A 662 16.42 -14.88 11.58
C MET A 662 16.79 -16.14 10.80
N SER A 663 17.87 -16.09 10.01
CA SER A 663 18.40 -17.28 9.33
C SER A 663 18.83 -18.34 10.35
N ALA A 664 18.72 -19.62 9.99
CA ALA A 664 19.25 -20.70 10.85
C ALA A 664 20.75 -20.54 11.08
N TYR A 665 21.50 -20.13 10.06
CA TYR A 665 22.93 -19.86 10.15
C TYR A 665 23.26 -18.79 11.22
N ASP A 666 22.57 -17.64 11.20
CA ASP A 666 22.81 -16.58 12.18
C ASP A 666 22.36 -16.99 13.60
N ALA A 667 21.23 -17.68 13.70
CA ALA A 667 20.74 -18.18 14.97
C ALA A 667 21.72 -19.17 15.62
N ASP A 668 22.30 -20.10 14.83
CA ASP A 668 23.30 -21.04 15.32
C ASP A 668 24.61 -20.33 15.73
N ARG A 669 25.09 -19.39 14.89
CA ARG A 669 26.28 -18.58 15.20
C ARG A 669 26.14 -17.77 16.48
N LEU A 670 24.94 -17.30 16.80
CA LEU A 670 24.65 -16.54 18.02
C LEU A 670 24.22 -17.42 19.20
N GLY A 671 24.09 -18.74 19.02
CA GLY A 671 23.61 -19.65 20.06
C GLY A 671 22.15 -19.44 20.44
N LEU A 672 21.30 -18.98 19.50
CA LEU A 672 19.90 -18.60 19.75
C LEU A 672 18.94 -19.69 19.26
N PRO A 673 18.30 -20.47 20.16
CA PRO A 673 17.25 -21.40 19.78
C PRO A 673 15.95 -20.66 19.41
N ASP A 674 15.03 -21.36 18.72
CA ASP A 674 13.70 -20.85 18.48
C ASP A 674 13.01 -20.44 19.80
N GLY A 675 12.38 -19.26 19.81
CA GLY A 675 11.73 -18.69 20.97
C GLY A 675 12.65 -17.96 21.94
N ALA A 676 13.99 -17.97 21.73
CA ALA A 676 14.95 -17.19 22.52
C ALA A 676 14.54 -15.71 22.53
N ARG A 677 14.58 -15.09 23.71
CA ARG A 677 14.34 -13.65 23.84
C ARG A 677 15.57 -12.88 23.44
N VAL A 678 15.36 -11.85 22.64
CA VAL A 678 16.43 -10.96 22.15
C VAL A 678 16.00 -9.50 22.22
N GLU A 679 16.99 -8.64 22.37
CA GLU A 679 16.88 -7.21 22.20
C GLU A 679 17.62 -6.79 20.93
N LEU A 680 16.92 -6.08 20.04
CA LEU A 680 17.51 -5.42 18.86
C LEU A 680 17.77 -3.96 19.22
N ARG A 681 18.93 -3.43 18.84
CA ARG A 681 19.31 -2.03 19.10
C ARG A 681 19.74 -1.34 17.80
N SER A 682 19.17 -0.16 17.54
CA SER A 682 19.54 0.74 16.46
C SER A 682 19.77 2.14 17.07
N GLY A 683 21.00 2.57 17.17
CA GLY A 683 21.31 3.81 17.92
C GLY A 683 20.77 3.74 19.35
N GLY A 684 20.01 4.75 19.78
CA GLY A 684 19.35 4.79 21.08
C GLY A 684 18.02 4.02 21.17
N ARG A 685 17.54 3.42 20.04
CA ARG A 685 16.25 2.76 19.92
C ARG A 685 16.36 1.27 20.20
N THR A 686 15.36 0.68 20.87
CA THR A 686 15.37 -0.75 21.21
C THR A 686 14.03 -1.42 20.88
N TYR A 687 14.12 -2.71 20.52
CA TYR A 687 12.97 -3.59 20.31
C TYR A 687 13.25 -4.94 20.95
N GLN A 688 12.32 -5.47 21.73
CA GLN A 688 12.42 -6.80 22.30
C GLN A 688 11.51 -7.78 21.58
N GLY A 689 12.05 -8.95 21.23
CA GLY A 689 11.31 -9.95 20.50
C GLY A 689 11.76 -11.38 20.80
N ARG A 690 11.21 -12.32 20.02
CA ARG A 690 11.53 -13.74 20.12
C ARG A 690 12.02 -14.26 18.79
N VAL A 691 13.15 -14.94 18.79
CA VAL A 691 13.73 -15.55 17.59
C VAL A 691 12.76 -16.56 16.98
N LEU A 692 12.58 -16.46 15.67
CA LEU A 692 11.94 -17.46 14.83
C LEU A 692 12.89 -17.79 13.67
N ARG A 693 13.40 -19.02 13.63
CA ARG A 693 14.24 -19.48 12.53
C ARG A 693 13.45 -19.54 11.24
N ALA A 694 13.97 -18.91 10.20
CA ALA A 694 13.26 -18.74 8.93
C ALA A 694 14.24 -18.84 7.75
N PRO A 695 13.79 -19.21 6.54
CA PRO A 695 14.62 -19.22 5.33
C PRO A 695 14.87 -17.80 4.83
N LEU A 696 15.69 -17.08 5.58
CA LEU A 696 16.09 -15.70 5.36
C LEU A 696 17.58 -15.66 4.97
N MET A 697 17.95 -14.68 4.14
CA MET A 697 19.35 -14.43 3.81
C MET A 697 20.15 -14.11 5.10
N PRO A 698 21.33 -14.72 5.31
CA PRO A 698 22.18 -14.41 6.45
C PRO A 698 22.50 -12.92 6.56
N GLY A 699 22.71 -12.43 7.78
CA GLY A 699 22.96 -11.00 8.03
C GLY A 699 21.70 -10.11 7.93
N ASN A 700 20.53 -10.69 7.66
CA ASN A 700 19.27 -9.98 7.59
C ASN A 700 18.28 -10.48 8.63
N LEU A 701 17.42 -9.59 9.13
CA LEU A 701 16.32 -9.90 10.04
C LEU A 701 15.03 -9.35 9.49
N GLN A 702 13.91 -9.96 9.88
CA GLN A 702 12.58 -9.39 9.67
C GLN A 702 11.78 -9.35 10.97
N ILE A 703 11.14 -8.24 11.21
CA ILE A 703 10.21 -8.02 12.32
C ILE A 703 8.87 -7.51 11.80
N HIS A 704 7.81 -7.66 12.58
CA HIS A 704 6.50 -7.26 12.10
C HIS A 704 6.29 -5.75 12.25
N TRP A 705 5.64 -5.19 11.28
CA TRP A 705 5.12 -3.83 11.26
C TRP A 705 3.70 -3.83 11.89
N PRO A 706 3.28 -2.87 12.71
CA PRO A 706 4.01 -1.63 13.05
C PRO A 706 4.98 -1.74 14.24
N GLU A 707 5.04 -2.85 14.94
CA GLU A 707 5.82 -3.00 16.18
C GLU A 707 7.31 -2.69 15.97
N GLY A 708 7.83 -3.02 14.79
CA GLY A 708 9.22 -2.75 14.41
C GLY A 708 9.55 -1.27 14.15
N ASN A 709 8.55 -0.40 14.00
CA ASN A 709 8.78 1.00 13.67
C ASN A 709 9.55 1.77 14.75
N VAL A 710 9.61 1.25 15.95
CA VAL A 710 10.40 1.82 17.07
C VAL A 710 11.91 1.82 16.79
N LEU A 711 12.40 0.98 15.86
CA LEU A 711 13.82 0.91 15.48
C LEU A 711 14.18 1.83 14.33
N LEU A 712 13.17 2.36 13.61
CA LEU A 712 13.37 3.10 12.38
C LEU A 712 13.71 4.56 12.66
N ASP A 713 14.54 5.12 11.80
CA ASP A 713 14.95 6.51 11.84
C ASP A 713 13.97 7.37 11.00
N GLU A 714 13.27 8.29 11.65
CA GLU A 714 12.30 9.19 11.03
C GLU A 714 12.93 10.16 10.02
N SER A 715 14.23 10.44 10.14
CA SER A 715 14.97 11.33 9.25
C SER A 715 15.36 10.67 7.92
N ARG A 716 15.47 9.33 7.89
CA ARG A 716 15.88 8.58 6.70
C ARG A 716 14.72 8.44 5.72
N ARG A 717 14.84 9.10 4.57
CA ARG A 717 13.81 9.13 3.52
C ARG A 717 14.44 9.13 2.15
N SER A 718 13.70 8.64 1.16
CA SER A 718 14.13 8.80 -0.22
C SER A 718 14.12 10.28 -0.64
N PRO A 719 15.02 10.69 -1.55
CA PRO A 719 15.27 12.12 -1.80
C PRO A 719 14.10 12.82 -2.50
N GLN A 720 13.44 12.16 -3.44
CA GLN A 720 12.38 12.78 -4.27
C GLN A 720 10.98 12.40 -3.81
N ALA A 721 10.74 11.13 -3.57
CA ALA A 721 9.43 10.63 -3.16
C ALA A 721 9.12 10.89 -1.69
N ARG A 722 10.13 11.19 -0.86
CA ARG A 722 10.01 11.45 0.58
C ARG A 722 9.42 10.29 1.37
N ILE A 723 9.52 9.06 0.84
CA ILE A 723 9.10 7.87 1.57
C ILE A 723 10.10 7.57 2.69
N PRO A 724 9.63 7.21 3.90
CA PRO A 724 10.53 6.74 4.95
C PRO A 724 11.27 5.45 4.57
N ASP A 725 12.49 5.29 5.07
CA ASP A 725 13.20 4.03 5.05
C ASP A 725 12.66 3.12 6.16
N TYR A 726 12.06 1.99 5.79
CA TYR A 726 11.52 1.01 6.73
C TYR A 726 12.52 -0.09 7.08
N ASN A 727 13.79 0.22 6.99
CA ASN A 727 14.91 -0.65 7.32
C ASN A 727 15.81 0.02 8.35
N ALA A 728 16.48 -0.79 9.16
CA ALA A 728 17.41 -0.31 10.18
C ALA A 728 18.60 -1.27 10.34
N LEU A 729 19.78 -0.73 10.61
CA LEU A 729 20.93 -1.50 11.02
C LEU A 729 20.87 -1.71 12.54
N VAL A 730 20.96 -2.97 12.99
CA VAL A 730 20.80 -3.32 14.40
C VAL A 730 21.90 -4.25 14.89
N THR A 731 22.17 -4.21 16.18
CA THR A 731 22.83 -5.28 16.92
C THR A 731 21.81 -6.17 17.63
N VAL A 732 22.16 -7.45 17.83
CA VAL A 732 21.31 -8.44 18.51
C VAL A 732 21.95 -8.81 19.85
N ARG A 733 21.19 -8.69 20.95
CA ARG A 733 21.61 -9.09 22.29
C ARG A 733 20.66 -10.15 22.84
N PRO A 734 21.12 -11.30 23.32
CA PRO A 734 20.31 -12.23 24.10
C PRO A 734 19.81 -11.58 25.40
N LEU A 735 18.57 -11.95 25.85
CA LEU A 735 17.95 -11.50 27.09
C LEU A 735 17.77 -12.65 28.09
#